data_c885c7775e6e19a52bec2e1603df199a
#
_entry.id   c885c7775e6e19a52bec2e1603df199a
#
_cell.length_a   1.000
_cell.length_b   1.000
_cell.length_c   1.000
_cell.angle_alpha   90.00
_cell.angle_beta   90.00
_cell.angle_gamma   90.00
#
_symmetry.space_group_name_H-M   'P 1'
#
loop_
_entity.id
_entity.type
_entity.pdbx_description
1 polymer ?
#
loop_
_entity_poly.entity_id
_entity_poly.type
_entity_poly.pdbx_seq_one_letter_code
_entity_poly.pdbx_strand_id
1 'polypeptide(L)'
;SFPTRRSSDLPHLYRLEYSLYAPKRVQHFTVNFGVREVLVEKNVIKLNGKKIKLRGVDLHETDPFNGKVVSEELNLKDLRMMKDANVNFIRCSHYPRDPRFYELCDSIGMYVMDEVPFGYGDSHLYDKSYQDILLTRADATVRRDKNHPSVLFWSIGNENPLTTIAEETGRYVKRMDPTRPICYPMIHNYFLSLDFNIPDFVDIFAPHYPPVATLRYYAEAAKRPVILTEYCHSLGQSFEQHKDLWELIEKNDNLAGGCVWEWVDQGMVDRKATFPGKYAWTNKMWLKDSTCITLEGNSGADGMLYANRIPLSNYYELRKNYAQVPVCTERLVGKKGVNHLKVQVANRFDFVDLSEKVSFEWRLLDGKHVVSEGKKSIQCLAGCMGYIPIELVLDESPADRFYVLEIAIYTVEGYSVGNYSIPIVSEEGLFMTQLFKIADGELIEMDTVEILQQLSGCFQTYPLMRVGRKFSMSEELRAKGKAIEKYLMEPIECKKSVVDKRYIQEVDYMNPAISAIGRVSCGSLPSGGIKFNYSLAPQTKGKLLLEGGLAFLLDTKIKHLQWLGFGPYASYPGKQSANDYGVHDITAGDLYFEGNRMGIDVLLCSDSIGNGFAVIAPNCNMNFEQTDKGIVLSINSVVSGLCGKLRETAYPIYTDDIGNLEGSLVIYPLSAGKWPQSKIG
;
A
#
# COMPACT_ATOMS: atom_id res chain seq x y z
N SER A 1 16.17 -26.76 -32.47
CA SER A 1 16.08 -26.08 -31.15
C SER A 1 14.62 -25.91 -30.78
N PHE A 2 14.28 -26.26 -29.58
CA PHE A 2 12.93 -25.97 -29.07
C PHE A 2 12.72 -24.45 -28.99
N PRO A 3 11.56 -23.91 -29.38
CA PRO A 3 11.31 -22.49 -29.31
C PRO A 3 11.39 -22.01 -27.85
N THR A 4 11.99 -20.83 -27.64
CA THR A 4 11.98 -20.18 -26.33
C THR A 4 10.54 -19.85 -25.95
N ARG A 5 10.10 -20.34 -24.78
CA ARG A 5 8.73 -20.13 -24.30
C ARG A 5 8.64 -18.78 -23.59
N ARG A 6 7.53 -18.07 -23.83
CA ARG A 6 7.26 -16.77 -23.25
C ARG A 6 6.70 -16.87 -21.83
N SER A 7 7.17 -16.01 -20.95
CA SER A 7 6.61 -15.76 -19.61
C SER A 7 6.69 -14.26 -19.28
N SER A 8 6.24 -13.84 -18.09
CA SER A 8 6.44 -12.47 -17.62
C SER A 8 7.92 -12.14 -17.33
N ASP A 9 8.68 -13.15 -16.93
CA ASP A 9 10.11 -13.01 -16.62
C ASP A 9 10.95 -12.98 -17.90
N LEU A 10 10.49 -13.69 -18.95
CA LEU A 10 11.13 -13.86 -20.25
C LEU A 10 10.11 -13.57 -21.37
N PRO A 11 9.84 -12.31 -21.72
CA PRO A 11 8.84 -11.93 -22.71
C PRO A 11 9.31 -12.12 -24.16
N HIS A 12 9.79 -13.32 -24.48
CA HIS A 12 10.33 -13.62 -25.80
C HIS A 12 9.24 -13.70 -26.86
N LEU A 13 9.43 -12.96 -27.94
CA LEU A 13 8.56 -12.96 -29.11
C LEU A 13 9.31 -13.40 -30.37
N TYR A 14 8.62 -14.11 -31.21
CA TYR A 14 9.03 -14.42 -32.57
C TYR A 14 8.33 -13.48 -33.54
N ARG A 15 9.00 -13.19 -34.65
CA ARG A 15 8.49 -12.35 -35.72
C ARG A 15 8.15 -13.24 -36.92
N LEU A 16 6.87 -13.20 -37.35
CA LEU A 16 6.40 -13.82 -38.57
C LEU A 16 6.24 -12.76 -39.65
N GLU A 17 6.96 -12.93 -40.75
CA GLU A 17 6.83 -12.10 -41.95
C GLU A 17 6.17 -12.91 -43.05
N TYR A 18 5.12 -12.37 -43.67
CA TYR A 18 4.46 -13.00 -44.79
C TYR A 18 4.05 -12.00 -45.84
N SER A 19 3.92 -12.48 -47.08
CA SER A 19 3.58 -11.64 -48.24
C SER A 19 2.37 -12.20 -48.94
N LEU A 20 1.40 -11.35 -49.21
CA LEU A 20 0.24 -11.65 -50.02
C LEU A 20 0.48 -11.14 -51.43
N TYR A 21 0.43 -12.05 -52.40
CA TYR A 21 0.62 -11.76 -53.81
C TYR A 21 -0.72 -11.74 -54.54
N ALA A 22 -1.01 -10.63 -55.21
CA ALA A 22 -2.10 -10.46 -56.12
C ALA A 22 -1.57 -10.02 -57.51
N PRO A 23 -2.29 -10.15 -58.63
CA PRO A 23 -1.76 -9.96 -60.00
C PRO A 23 -1.10 -8.60 -60.24
N LYS A 24 -1.48 -7.57 -59.46
CA LYS A 24 -0.94 -6.21 -59.63
C LYS A 24 -0.44 -5.59 -58.29
N ARG A 25 -0.35 -6.37 -57.20
CA ARG A 25 0.01 -5.83 -55.87
C ARG A 25 0.63 -6.91 -54.98
N VAL A 26 1.67 -6.53 -54.27
CA VAL A 26 2.23 -7.33 -53.16
C VAL A 26 2.01 -6.55 -51.88
N GLN A 27 1.52 -7.21 -50.83
CA GLN A 27 1.43 -6.67 -49.49
C GLN A 27 2.31 -7.49 -48.56
N HIS A 28 3.09 -6.82 -47.76
CA HIS A 28 3.94 -7.43 -46.72
C HIS A 28 3.32 -7.20 -45.37
N PHE A 29 3.32 -8.22 -44.54
CA PHE A 29 2.78 -8.19 -43.19
C PHE A 29 3.82 -8.73 -42.21
N THR A 30 3.82 -8.15 -41.04
CA THR A 30 4.64 -8.60 -39.91
C THR A 30 3.75 -8.79 -38.71
N VAL A 31 3.85 -9.94 -38.03
CA VAL A 31 3.13 -10.25 -36.80
C VAL A 31 4.10 -10.82 -35.79
N ASN A 32 4.10 -10.26 -34.59
CA ASN A 32 4.81 -10.83 -33.46
C ASN A 32 3.93 -11.90 -32.78
N PHE A 33 4.54 -13.00 -32.37
CA PHE A 33 3.86 -14.03 -31.62
C PHE A 33 4.76 -14.65 -30.55
N GLY A 34 4.18 -15.21 -29.51
CA GLY A 34 4.92 -15.88 -28.45
C GLY A 34 4.44 -17.32 -28.25
N VAL A 35 5.36 -18.21 -27.95
CA VAL A 35 5.04 -19.62 -27.66
C VAL A 35 4.90 -19.80 -26.15
N ARG A 36 3.75 -20.26 -25.70
CA ARG A 36 3.50 -20.61 -24.31
C ARG A 36 2.41 -21.65 -24.19
N GLU A 37 2.33 -22.31 -23.06
CA GLU A 37 1.31 -23.29 -22.72
C GLU A 37 0.74 -22.94 -21.33
N VAL A 38 -0.58 -22.82 -21.23
CA VAL A 38 -1.30 -22.60 -19.97
C VAL A 38 -2.14 -23.82 -19.68
N LEU A 39 -1.98 -24.42 -18.52
CA LEU A 39 -2.71 -25.60 -18.10
C LEU A 39 -3.30 -25.43 -16.71
N VAL A 40 -4.48 -25.97 -16.50
CA VAL A 40 -5.05 -26.23 -15.18
C VAL A 40 -4.89 -27.72 -14.90
N GLU A 41 -3.99 -28.05 -13.97
CA GLU A 41 -3.81 -29.42 -13.51
C GLU A 41 -4.37 -29.56 -12.09
N LYS A 42 -5.44 -30.35 -11.93
CA LYS A 42 -6.20 -30.42 -10.69
C LYS A 42 -6.73 -29.04 -10.30
N ASN A 43 -6.15 -28.45 -9.25
CA ASN A 43 -6.50 -27.11 -8.78
C ASN A 43 -5.31 -26.13 -8.84
N VAL A 44 -4.34 -26.34 -9.73
CA VAL A 44 -3.15 -25.52 -9.88
C VAL A 44 -3.01 -25.00 -11.31
N ILE A 45 -2.72 -23.72 -11.47
CA ILE A 45 -2.38 -23.12 -12.77
C ILE A 45 -0.90 -23.30 -13.04
N LYS A 46 -0.58 -23.83 -14.20
CA LYS A 46 0.79 -23.96 -14.71
C LYS A 46 0.97 -23.20 -16.00
N LEU A 47 2.07 -22.49 -16.10
CA LEU A 47 2.56 -21.88 -17.33
C LEU A 47 3.87 -22.57 -17.72
N ASN A 48 3.95 -23.10 -18.95
CA ASN A 48 5.14 -23.80 -19.45
C ASN A 48 5.62 -24.93 -18.51
N GLY A 49 4.67 -25.59 -17.85
CA GLY A 49 4.91 -26.69 -16.91
C GLY A 49 5.26 -26.27 -15.48
N LYS A 50 5.44 -24.97 -15.18
CA LYS A 50 5.73 -24.46 -13.84
C LYS A 50 4.49 -23.80 -13.22
N LYS A 51 4.33 -23.93 -11.92
CA LYS A 51 3.36 -23.14 -11.14
C LYS A 51 3.73 -21.67 -11.24
N ILE A 52 2.74 -20.80 -11.33
CA ILE A 52 2.96 -19.34 -11.35
C ILE A 52 2.11 -18.65 -10.30
N LYS A 53 2.54 -17.46 -9.89
CA LYS A 53 1.76 -16.54 -9.05
C LYS A 53 1.41 -15.28 -9.83
N LEU A 54 0.11 -14.95 -9.82
CA LEU A 54 -0.48 -13.83 -10.55
C LEU A 54 -0.59 -12.62 -9.62
N ARG A 55 0.37 -11.72 -9.70
CA ARG A 55 0.45 -10.45 -8.97
C ARG A 55 -0.28 -9.40 -9.77
N GLY A 56 -1.59 -9.32 -9.57
CA GLY A 56 -2.48 -8.61 -10.49
C GLY A 56 -3.07 -7.32 -9.96
N VAL A 57 -3.54 -6.54 -10.94
CA VAL A 57 -4.36 -5.34 -10.74
C VAL A 57 -5.50 -5.32 -11.73
N ASP A 58 -6.63 -4.76 -11.33
CA ASP A 58 -7.70 -4.38 -12.24
C ASP A 58 -7.37 -3.03 -12.88
N LEU A 59 -7.79 -2.85 -14.12
CA LEU A 59 -7.49 -1.64 -14.88
C LEU A 59 -8.67 -1.20 -15.73
N HIS A 60 -9.21 -0.01 -15.46
CA HIS A 60 -10.08 0.72 -16.37
C HIS A 60 -9.28 1.61 -17.34
N GLU A 61 -9.79 1.82 -18.55
CA GLU A 61 -9.27 2.86 -19.43
C GLU A 61 -9.65 4.23 -18.89
N THR A 62 -8.66 4.99 -18.43
CA THR A 62 -8.89 6.31 -17.87
C THR A 62 -7.73 7.26 -18.17
N ASP A 63 -8.04 8.32 -18.90
CA ASP A 63 -7.18 9.49 -19.10
C ASP A 63 -7.86 10.70 -18.44
N PRO A 64 -7.18 11.46 -17.58
CA PRO A 64 -7.81 12.56 -16.86
C PRO A 64 -8.28 13.70 -17.76
N PHE A 65 -7.80 13.78 -19.01
CA PHE A 65 -8.14 14.83 -19.97
C PHE A 65 -9.02 14.35 -21.12
N ASN A 66 -8.88 13.08 -21.52
CA ASN A 66 -9.52 12.48 -22.67
C ASN A 66 -10.56 11.40 -22.33
N GLY A 67 -10.79 11.13 -21.03
CA GLY A 67 -11.77 10.16 -20.56
C GLY A 67 -11.35 8.71 -20.86
N LYS A 68 -12.15 8.00 -21.66
CA LYS A 68 -11.87 6.60 -22.02
C LYS A 68 -10.91 6.42 -23.21
N VAL A 69 -10.42 7.51 -23.80
CA VAL A 69 -9.42 7.48 -24.89
C VAL A 69 -8.03 7.60 -24.27
N VAL A 70 -7.35 6.47 -24.11
CA VAL A 70 -6.02 6.40 -23.50
C VAL A 70 -4.95 6.30 -24.57
N SER A 71 -3.94 7.16 -24.51
CA SER A 71 -2.84 7.14 -25.47
C SER A 71 -1.90 5.96 -25.26
N GLU A 72 -1.12 5.61 -26.29
CA GLU A 72 -0.07 4.58 -26.18
C GLU A 72 0.98 4.94 -25.13
N GLU A 73 1.37 6.22 -25.07
CA GLU A 73 2.34 6.71 -24.08
C GLU A 73 1.85 6.53 -22.65
N LEU A 74 0.54 6.78 -22.41
CA LEU A 74 -0.03 6.60 -21.09
C LEU A 74 -0.16 5.11 -20.72
N ASN A 75 -0.58 4.27 -21.66
CA ASN A 75 -0.56 2.80 -21.49
C ASN A 75 0.84 2.29 -21.18
N LEU A 76 1.86 2.76 -21.90
CA LEU A 76 3.25 2.39 -21.68
C LEU A 76 3.75 2.86 -20.31
N LYS A 77 3.37 4.06 -19.88
CA LYS A 77 3.67 4.57 -18.53
C LYS A 77 3.06 3.68 -17.46
N ASP A 78 1.77 3.35 -17.57
CA ASP A 78 1.08 2.47 -16.63
C ASP A 78 1.75 1.10 -16.54
N LEU A 79 2.06 0.47 -17.68
CA LEU A 79 2.72 -0.84 -17.71
C LEU A 79 4.13 -0.82 -17.08
N ARG A 80 4.91 0.26 -17.29
CA ARG A 80 6.22 0.42 -16.64
C ARG A 80 6.07 0.58 -15.11
N MET A 81 5.15 1.41 -14.67
CA MET A 81 4.87 1.58 -13.23
C MET A 81 4.36 0.28 -12.60
N MET A 82 3.58 -0.53 -13.33
CA MET A 82 3.17 -1.86 -12.88
C MET A 82 4.39 -2.79 -12.72
N LYS A 83 5.34 -2.78 -13.66
CA LYS A 83 6.59 -3.57 -13.51
C LYS A 83 7.40 -3.10 -12.31
N ASP A 84 7.53 -1.79 -12.08
CA ASP A 84 8.18 -1.23 -10.89
C ASP A 84 7.45 -1.63 -9.58
N ALA A 85 6.13 -1.85 -9.66
CA ALA A 85 5.33 -2.34 -8.54
C ALA A 85 5.30 -3.88 -8.40
N ASN A 86 6.13 -4.61 -9.15
CA ASN A 86 6.17 -6.08 -9.19
C ASN A 86 4.88 -6.75 -9.72
N VAL A 87 4.02 -6.00 -10.39
CA VAL A 87 2.83 -6.53 -11.05
C VAL A 87 3.24 -7.31 -12.31
N ASN A 88 2.66 -8.49 -12.49
CA ASN A 88 2.86 -9.32 -13.68
C ASN A 88 1.55 -9.68 -14.38
N PHE A 89 0.40 -9.27 -13.84
CA PHE A 89 -0.91 -9.68 -14.29
C PHE A 89 -1.91 -8.50 -14.30
N ILE A 90 -2.73 -8.41 -15.34
CA ILE A 90 -3.76 -7.36 -15.49
C ILE A 90 -5.08 -8.03 -15.85
N ARG A 91 -6.15 -7.68 -15.14
CA ARG A 91 -7.51 -7.95 -15.58
C ARG A 91 -8.07 -6.71 -16.28
N CYS A 92 -8.53 -6.91 -17.51
CA CYS A 92 -9.18 -5.87 -18.31
C CYS A 92 -10.62 -5.67 -17.84
N SER A 93 -10.80 -4.97 -16.74
CA SER A 93 -12.11 -4.70 -16.15
C SER A 93 -12.81 -3.55 -16.89
N HIS A 94 -14.02 -3.65 -17.41
CA HIS A 94 -14.83 -4.86 -17.58
C HIS A 94 -15.15 -5.02 -19.07
N TYR A 95 -14.13 -4.83 -19.92
CA TYR A 95 -14.22 -4.83 -21.38
C TYR A 95 -12.82 -4.97 -22.01
N PRO A 96 -12.73 -5.46 -23.26
CA PRO A 96 -11.46 -5.56 -23.97
C PRO A 96 -10.85 -4.16 -24.21
N ARG A 97 -9.52 -4.10 -24.13
CA ARG A 97 -8.72 -2.90 -24.35
C ARG A 97 -8.49 -2.61 -25.84
N ASP A 98 -7.89 -1.44 -26.12
CA ASP A 98 -7.33 -1.14 -27.42
C ASP A 98 -6.33 -2.26 -27.84
N PRO A 99 -6.34 -2.73 -29.10
CA PRO A 99 -5.43 -3.78 -29.57
C PRO A 99 -3.95 -3.49 -29.29
N ARG A 100 -3.53 -2.21 -29.37
CA ARG A 100 -2.15 -1.80 -29.09
C ARG A 100 -1.74 -2.09 -27.65
N PHE A 101 -2.67 -2.05 -26.69
CA PHE A 101 -2.39 -2.40 -25.30
C PHE A 101 -1.90 -3.86 -25.17
N TYR A 102 -2.50 -4.80 -25.88
CA TYR A 102 -2.06 -6.20 -25.82
C TYR A 102 -0.69 -6.40 -26.48
N GLU A 103 -0.39 -5.69 -27.57
CA GLU A 103 0.95 -5.72 -28.18
C GLU A 103 2.03 -5.20 -27.19
N LEU A 104 1.71 -4.16 -26.42
CA LEU A 104 2.60 -3.67 -25.35
C LEU A 104 2.74 -4.70 -24.23
N CYS A 105 1.65 -5.35 -23.79
CA CYS A 105 1.70 -6.44 -22.82
C CYS A 105 2.51 -7.63 -23.31
N ASP A 106 2.40 -7.96 -24.60
CA ASP A 106 3.19 -9.03 -25.25
C ASP A 106 4.70 -8.75 -25.14
N SER A 107 5.10 -7.51 -25.41
CA SER A 107 6.51 -7.11 -25.47
C SER A 107 7.12 -6.86 -24.08
N ILE A 108 6.38 -6.24 -23.15
CA ILE A 108 6.87 -5.90 -21.81
C ILE A 108 6.88 -7.12 -20.88
N GLY A 109 6.08 -8.14 -21.17
CA GLY A 109 5.98 -9.33 -20.32
C GLY A 109 4.92 -9.18 -19.23
N MET A 110 3.70 -8.78 -19.61
CA MET A 110 2.53 -8.83 -18.73
C MET A 110 1.68 -10.06 -19.09
N TYR A 111 1.00 -10.62 -18.11
CA TYR A 111 -0.09 -11.55 -18.30
C TYR A 111 -1.41 -10.78 -18.31
N VAL A 112 -2.39 -11.25 -19.06
CA VAL A 112 -3.68 -10.57 -19.20
C VAL A 112 -4.82 -11.58 -19.03
N MET A 113 -5.81 -11.18 -18.27
CA MET A 113 -7.16 -11.73 -18.28
C MET A 113 -8.04 -10.79 -19.09
N ASP A 114 -8.43 -11.21 -20.27
CA ASP A 114 -9.29 -10.40 -21.13
C ASP A 114 -10.76 -10.73 -20.86
N GLU A 115 -11.62 -9.71 -20.84
CA GLU A 115 -12.98 -9.86 -20.36
C GLU A 115 -14.02 -9.56 -21.45
N VAL A 116 -14.94 -10.48 -21.63
CA VAL A 116 -16.11 -10.29 -22.50
C VAL A 116 -17.06 -9.31 -21.83
N PRO A 117 -17.43 -8.19 -22.48
CA PRO A 117 -18.21 -7.14 -21.87
C PRO A 117 -19.70 -7.51 -21.81
N PHE A 118 -20.16 -7.97 -20.65
CA PHE A 118 -21.57 -8.25 -20.41
C PHE A 118 -22.37 -7.02 -20.00
N GLY A 119 -21.73 -6.05 -19.37
CA GLY A 119 -22.34 -4.93 -18.68
C GLY A 119 -22.46 -5.20 -17.17
N TYR A 120 -23.05 -4.26 -16.47
CA TYR A 120 -23.22 -4.30 -15.03
C TYR A 120 -24.70 -4.16 -14.68
N GLY A 121 -25.16 -4.92 -13.68
CA GLY A 121 -26.51 -4.78 -13.13
C GLY A 121 -27.65 -5.59 -13.77
N ASP A 122 -27.59 -6.20 -14.82
CA ASP A 122 -27.84 -7.48 -15.43
C ASP A 122 -29.24 -8.01 -15.56
N SER A 123 -30.27 -7.17 -15.40
CA SER A 123 -31.64 -7.58 -15.73
C SER A 123 -31.80 -8.08 -17.18
N HIS A 124 -30.98 -7.56 -18.10
CA HIS A 124 -30.95 -7.99 -19.50
C HIS A 124 -30.47 -9.45 -19.69
N LEU A 125 -29.71 -10.02 -18.76
CA LEU A 125 -29.26 -11.41 -18.85
C LEU A 125 -30.37 -12.44 -18.65
N TYR A 126 -31.56 -12.04 -18.24
CA TYR A 126 -32.76 -12.88 -18.17
C TYR A 126 -33.61 -12.79 -19.44
N ASP A 127 -33.32 -11.85 -20.34
CA ASP A 127 -34.05 -11.64 -21.58
C ASP A 127 -33.30 -12.28 -22.76
N LYS A 128 -33.85 -13.37 -23.34
CA LYS A 128 -33.25 -14.10 -24.45
C LYS A 128 -32.94 -13.26 -25.69
N SER A 129 -33.56 -12.09 -25.84
CA SER A 129 -33.27 -11.20 -26.97
C SER A 129 -31.84 -10.64 -26.94
N TYR A 130 -31.17 -10.63 -25.78
CA TYR A 130 -29.78 -10.21 -25.65
C TYR A 130 -28.74 -11.30 -25.97
N GLN A 131 -29.16 -12.54 -26.16
CA GLN A 131 -28.23 -13.66 -26.40
C GLN A 131 -27.31 -13.43 -27.62
N ASP A 132 -27.88 -13.05 -28.76
CA ASP A 132 -27.10 -12.83 -29.99
C ASP A 132 -26.13 -11.67 -29.84
N ILE A 133 -26.50 -10.63 -29.07
CA ILE A 133 -25.63 -9.50 -28.78
C ILE A 133 -24.41 -9.94 -27.95
N LEU A 134 -24.63 -10.76 -26.92
CA LEU A 134 -23.54 -11.26 -26.07
C LEU A 134 -22.65 -12.25 -26.81
N LEU A 135 -23.21 -13.13 -27.63
CA LEU A 135 -22.44 -14.00 -28.49
C LEU A 135 -21.59 -13.23 -29.51
N THR A 136 -22.13 -12.14 -30.08
CA THR A 136 -21.37 -11.25 -30.96
C THR A 136 -20.22 -10.58 -30.25
N ARG A 137 -20.42 -10.07 -29.01
CA ARG A 137 -19.36 -9.49 -28.18
C ARG A 137 -18.28 -10.51 -27.86
N ALA A 138 -18.66 -11.71 -27.47
CA ALA A 138 -17.73 -12.80 -27.17
C ALA A 138 -16.93 -13.22 -28.42
N ASP A 139 -17.57 -13.35 -29.56
CA ASP A 139 -16.92 -13.67 -30.84
C ASP A 139 -15.89 -12.61 -31.22
N ALA A 140 -16.27 -11.33 -31.15
CA ALA A 140 -15.39 -10.21 -31.46
C ALA A 140 -14.16 -10.17 -30.53
N THR A 141 -14.36 -10.32 -29.22
CA THR A 141 -13.28 -10.35 -28.22
C THR A 141 -12.31 -11.48 -28.51
N VAL A 142 -12.80 -12.72 -28.59
CA VAL A 142 -11.93 -13.90 -28.73
C VAL A 142 -11.22 -13.90 -30.09
N ARG A 143 -11.89 -13.59 -31.20
CA ARG A 143 -11.25 -13.55 -32.54
C ARG A 143 -10.17 -12.52 -32.63
N ARG A 144 -10.37 -11.35 -32.02
CA ARG A 144 -9.41 -10.27 -32.06
C ARG A 144 -8.15 -10.63 -31.26
N ASP A 145 -8.32 -11.16 -30.02
CA ASP A 145 -7.26 -11.15 -29.01
C ASP A 145 -6.63 -12.53 -28.73
N LYS A 146 -7.18 -13.63 -29.27
CA LYS A 146 -6.66 -14.98 -29.03
C LYS A 146 -5.22 -15.23 -29.52
N ASN A 147 -4.68 -14.40 -30.38
CA ASN A 147 -3.31 -14.53 -30.87
C ASN A 147 -2.29 -13.81 -30.00
N HIS A 148 -2.73 -12.99 -29.05
CA HIS A 148 -1.82 -12.34 -28.09
C HIS A 148 -1.30 -13.34 -27.06
N PRO A 149 0.01 -13.57 -26.97
CA PRO A 149 0.58 -14.51 -26.00
C PRO A 149 0.48 -13.99 -24.55
N SER A 150 0.26 -12.71 -24.33
CA SER A 150 -0.02 -12.12 -23.00
C SER A 150 -1.37 -12.57 -22.46
N VAL A 151 -2.38 -12.75 -23.30
CA VAL A 151 -3.71 -13.21 -22.88
C VAL A 151 -3.62 -14.66 -22.43
N LEU A 152 -3.75 -14.90 -21.13
CA LEU A 152 -3.70 -16.24 -20.52
C LEU A 152 -5.09 -16.80 -20.21
N PHE A 153 -6.05 -15.91 -19.93
CA PHE A 153 -7.38 -16.29 -19.45
C PHE A 153 -8.46 -15.48 -20.15
N TRP A 154 -9.65 -16.10 -20.30
CA TRP A 154 -10.88 -15.41 -20.65
C TRP A 154 -11.75 -15.24 -19.41
N SER A 155 -12.26 -14.03 -19.20
CA SER A 155 -13.27 -13.72 -18.18
C SER A 155 -14.63 -13.49 -18.85
N ILE A 156 -15.69 -14.08 -18.29
CA ILE A 156 -17.04 -13.98 -18.85
C ILE A 156 -17.86 -13.02 -18.00
N GLY A 157 -17.81 -11.75 -18.37
CA GLY A 157 -18.51 -10.67 -17.65
C GLY A 157 -17.95 -10.39 -16.25
N ASN A 158 -18.69 -9.57 -15.52
CA ASN A 158 -18.35 -9.17 -14.16
C ASN A 158 -19.59 -9.08 -13.28
N GLU A 159 -19.55 -9.74 -12.11
CA GLU A 159 -20.60 -9.65 -11.11
C GLU A 159 -22.01 -9.91 -11.68
N ASN A 160 -22.10 -10.73 -12.69
CA ASN A 160 -23.31 -11.04 -13.41
C ASN A 160 -24.01 -12.29 -12.86
N PRO A 161 -25.35 -12.38 -12.89
CA PRO A 161 -26.05 -13.60 -12.52
C PRO A 161 -25.75 -14.72 -13.50
N LEU A 162 -25.63 -15.94 -13.00
CA LEU A 162 -25.49 -17.12 -13.84
C LEU A 162 -26.86 -17.48 -14.44
N THR A 163 -27.04 -17.10 -15.70
CA THR A 163 -28.24 -17.38 -16.49
C THR A 163 -27.91 -18.29 -17.65
N THR A 164 -28.95 -18.86 -18.31
CA THR A 164 -28.78 -19.69 -19.52
C THR A 164 -27.98 -18.96 -20.61
N ILE A 165 -28.20 -17.63 -20.75
CA ILE A 165 -27.50 -16.81 -21.74
C ILE A 165 -26.01 -16.70 -21.39
N ALA A 166 -25.69 -16.46 -20.11
CA ALA A 166 -24.33 -16.42 -19.64
C ALA A 166 -23.61 -17.76 -19.83
N GLU A 167 -24.27 -18.86 -19.51
CA GLU A 167 -23.72 -20.21 -19.74
C GLU A 167 -23.48 -20.51 -21.23
N GLU A 168 -24.43 -20.20 -22.10
CA GLU A 168 -24.27 -20.39 -23.53
C GLU A 168 -23.11 -19.56 -24.11
N THR A 169 -22.95 -18.32 -23.64
CA THR A 169 -21.84 -17.45 -24.03
C THR A 169 -20.51 -18.03 -23.55
N GLY A 170 -20.43 -18.47 -22.29
CA GLY A 170 -19.23 -19.10 -21.77
C GLY A 170 -18.82 -20.37 -22.51
N ARG A 171 -19.78 -21.24 -22.81
CA ARG A 171 -19.55 -22.44 -23.63
C ARG A 171 -19.15 -22.09 -25.07
N TYR A 172 -19.67 -21.00 -25.63
CA TYR A 172 -19.27 -20.49 -26.92
C TYR A 172 -17.80 -20.07 -26.92
N VAL A 173 -17.37 -19.29 -25.93
CA VAL A 173 -15.94 -18.89 -25.75
C VAL A 173 -15.03 -20.11 -25.63
N LYS A 174 -15.45 -21.14 -24.85
CA LYS A 174 -14.68 -22.37 -24.69
C LYS A 174 -14.51 -23.15 -26.02
N ARG A 175 -15.53 -23.13 -26.89
CA ARG A 175 -15.42 -23.73 -28.23
C ARG A 175 -14.53 -22.91 -29.16
N MET A 176 -14.58 -21.58 -29.05
CA MET A 176 -13.77 -20.68 -29.87
C MET A 176 -12.27 -20.72 -29.53
N ASP A 177 -11.95 -20.91 -28.27
CA ASP A 177 -10.59 -21.07 -27.78
C ASP A 177 -10.50 -22.09 -26.64
N PRO A 178 -10.29 -23.35 -26.95
CA PRO A 178 -10.14 -24.40 -25.94
C PRO A 178 -8.76 -24.38 -25.23
N THR A 179 -7.86 -23.51 -25.66
CA THR A 179 -6.46 -23.47 -25.16
C THR A 179 -6.28 -22.62 -23.93
N ARG A 180 -7.23 -21.74 -23.61
CA ARG A 180 -7.18 -20.86 -22.45
C ARG A 180 -8.23 -21.23 -21.41
N PRO A 181 -7.84 -21.25 -20.13
CA PRO A 181 -8.79 -21.37 -19.03
C PRO A 181 -9.78 -20.20 -18.98
N ILE A 182 -10.99 -20.49 -18.53
CA ILE A 182 -12.08 -19.52 -18.39
C ILE A 182 -12.39 -19.31 -16.92
N CYS A 183 -12.59 -18.06 -16.53
CA CYS A 183 -13.22 -17.68 -15.27
C CYS A 183 -14.56 -16.97 -15.52
N TYR A 184 -15.41 -17.03 -14.52
CA TYR A 184 -16.66 -16.29 -14.46
C TYR A 184 -16.73 -15.63 -13.09
N PRO A 185 -16.40 -14.33 -12.96
CA PRO A 185 -16.53 -13.58 -11.73
C PRO A 185 -18.02 -13.43 -11.40
N MET A 186 -18.53 -14.40 -10.66
CA MET A 186 -19.95 -14.51 -10.36
C MET A 186 -20.35 -13.70 -9.16
N ILE A 187 -21.57 -13.23 -9.20
CA ILE A 187 -22.21 -12.59 -8.07
C ILE A 187 -23.64 -13.01 -7.87
N HIS A 188 -23.90 -13.30 -6.71
CA HIS A 188 -24.74 -12.60 -5.74
C HIS A 188 -24.13 -12.55 -4.34
N ASN A 189 -23.03 -13.20 -4.11
CA ASN A 189 -22.30 -13.13 -2.86
C ASN A 189 -20.83 -12.93 -3.17
N TYR A 190 -20.24 -11.85 -2.69
CA TYR A 190 -18.79 -11.64 -2.71
C TYR A 190 -18.03 -12.85 -2.14
N PHE A 191 -18.67 -13.61 -1.28
CA PHE A 191 -18.19 -14.85 -0.68
C PHE A 191 -18.91 -16.03 -1.32
N LEU A 192 -18.46 -16.45 -2.52
CA LEU A 192 -19.01 -17.65 -3.14
C LEU A 192 -18.77 -18.86 -2.23
N SER A 193 -19.85 -19.59 -1.92
CA SER A 193 -19.74 -20.90 -1.29
C SER A 193 -19.10 -21.89 -2.28
N LEU A 194 -18.17 -22.72 -1.80
CA LEU A 194 -17.62 -23.83 -2.61
C LEU A 194 -18.67 -24.89 -2.96
N ASP A 195 -19.82 -24.88 -2.29
CA ASP A 195 -20.95 -25.74 -2.59
C ASP A 195 -21.78 -25.25 -3.79
N PHE A 196 -21.47 -24.03 -4.28
CA PHE A 196 -22.12 -23.49 -5.48
C PHE A 196 -21.76 -24.35 -6.70
N ASN A 197 -22.79 -24.73 -7.46
CA ASN A 197 -22.61 -25.55 -8.66
C ASN A 197 -22.01 -24.70 -9.79
N ILE A 198 -20.69 -24.67 -9.85
CA ILE A 198 -19.95 -23.94 -10.88
C ILE A 198 -20.04 -24.69 -12.20
N PRO A 199 -20.49 -24.05 -13.30
CA PRO A 199 -20.59 -24.68 -14.61
C PRO A 199 -19.30 -25.34 -15.10
N ASP A 200 -19.42 -26.36 -15.92
CA ASP A 200 -18.30 -27.14 -16.44
C ASP A 200 -17.35 -26.38 -17.37
N PHE A 201 -17.82 -25.32 -18.03
CA PHE A 201 -16.97 -24.46 -18.85
C PHE A 201 -16.03 -23.55 -18.04
N VAL A 202 -16.31 -23.32 -16.76
CA VAL A 202 -15.51 -22.49 -15.87
C VAL A 202 -14.37 -23.33 -15.32
N ASP A 203 -13.14 -22.97 -15.62
CA ASP A 203 -11.94 -23.68 -15.16
C ASP A 203 -11.39 -23.12 -13.82
N ILE A 204 -11.69 -21.86 -13.53
CA ILE A 204 -11.10 -21.07 -12.42
C ILE A 204 -12.20 -20.55 -11.51
N PHE A 205 -12.04 -20.74 -10.21
CA PHE A 205 -12.91 -20.15 -9.19
C PHE A 205 -12.48 -18.69 -8.95
N ALA A 206 -13.40 -17.74 -9.17
CA ALA A 206 -13.10 -16.31 -9.23
C ALA A 206 -13.95 -15.49 -8.22
N PRO A 207 -13.66 -15.57 -6.90
CA PRO A 207 -14.37 -14.80 -5.89
C PRO A 207 -13.88 -13.37 -5.81
N HIS A 208 -14.75 -12.47 -5.31
CA HIS A 208 -14.42 -11.08 -5.01
C HIS A 208 -14.33 -10.85 -3.50
N TYR A 209 -13.35 -10.05 -3.07
CA TYR A 209 -13.16 -9.52 -1.72
C TYR A 209 -13.30 -10.52 -0.56
N PRO A 210 -12.77 -11.76 -0.63
CA PRO A 210 -12.88 -12.67 0.50
C PRO A 210 -12.04 -12.16 1.68
N PRO A 211 -12.58 -12.21 2.92
CA PRO A 211 -11.77 -12.04 4.11
C PRO A 211 -10.68 -13.13 4.22
N VAL A 212 -9.64 -12.87 4.99
CA VAL A 212 -8.52 -13.82 5.21
C VAL A 212 -9.03 -15.22 5.64
N ALA A 213 -10.01 -15.28 6.53
CA ALA A 213 -10.59 -16.55 6.99
C ALA A 213 -11.26 -17.33 5.85
N THR A 214 -11.99 -16.64 4.97
CA THR A 214 -12.64 -17.26 3.80
C THR A 214 -11.60 -17.72 2.78
N LEU A 215 -10.55 -16.94 2.54
CA LEU A 215 -9.47 -17.35 1.64
C LEU A 215 -8.72 -18.59 2.16
N ARG A 216 -8.54 -18.69 3.50
CA ARG A 216 -7.97 -19.89 4.12
C ARG A 216 -8.84 -21.11 3.86
N TYR A 217 -10.15 -20.99 3.99
CA TYR A 217 -11.08 -22.06 3.65
C TYR A 217 -10.98 -22.45 2.15
N TYR A 218 -10.85 -21.48 1.25
CA TYR A 218 -10.65 -21.78 -0.17
C TYR A 218 -9.31 -22.50 -0.44
N ALA A 219 -8.26 -22.13 0.27
CA ALA A 219 -6.98 -22.82 0.17
C ALA A 219 -7.08 -24.33 0.52
N GLU A 220 -7.89 -24.66 1.50
CA GLU A 220 -8.07 -26.05 1.98
C GLU A 220 -9.05 -26.86 1.13
N ALA A 221 -10.13 -26.23 0.65
CA ALA A 221 -11.29 -26.96 0.14
C ALA A 221 -11.58 -26.75 -1.37
N ALA A 222 -10.98 -25.74 -2.02
CA ALA A 222 -11.28 -25.47 -3.42
C ALA A 222 -10.74 -26.56 -4.37
N LYS A 223 -11.64 -27.08 -5.22
CA LYS A 223 -11.34 -28.12 -6.22
C LYS A 223 -10.80 -27.56 -7.53
N ARG A 224 -10.89 -26.24 -7.72
CA ARG A 224 -10.38 -25.50 -8.88
C ARG A 224 -9.33 -24.49 -8.40
N PRO A 225 -8.42 -24.05 -9.27
CA PRO A 225 -7.54 -22.94 -8.90
C PRO A 225 -8.36 -21.69 -8.60
N VAL A 226 -7.89 -20.91 -7.64
CA VAL A 226 -8.55 -19.68 -7.19
C VAL A 226 -7.77 -18.47 -7.69
N ILE A 227 -8.45 -17.55 -8.37
CA ILE A 227 -7.97 -16.20 -8.66
C ILE A 227 -8.94 -15.21 -8.04
N LEU A 228 -8.46 -14.34 -7.15
CA LEU A 228 -9.25 -13.24 -6.62
C LEU A 228 -9.37 -12.18 -7.71
N THR A 229 -10.45 -12.22 -8.50
CA THR A 229 -10.60 -11.29 -9.62
C THR A 229 -10.81 -9.86 -9.18
N GLU A 230 -11.23 -9.63 -7.92
CA GLU A 230 -11.14 -8.36 -7.22
C GLU A 230 -10.84 -8.59 -5.74
N TYR A 231 -9.87 -7.86 -5.20
CA TYR A 231 -9.60 -7.85 -3.76
C TYR A 231 -8.91 -6.55 -3.32
N CYS A 232 -8.86 -6.30 -2.01
CA CYS A 232 -8.20 -5.13 -1.42
C CYS A 232 -8.57 -3.82 -2.11
N HIS A 233 -9.88 -3.48 -2.10
CA HIS A 233 -10.40 -2.25 -2.71
C HIS A 233 -9.67 -1.01 -2.19
N SER A 234 -8.95 -0.31 -3.07
CA SER A 234 -8.04 0.79 -2.73
C SER A 234 -8.78 2.12 -2.57
N LEU A 235 -9.69 2.22 -1.60
CA LEU A 235 -10.43 3.44 -1.31
C LEU A 235 -9.55 4.43 -0.51
N GLY A 236 -8.93 5.39 -1.20
CA GLY A 236 -8.05 6.37 -0.58
C GLY A 236 -6.87 5.71 0.14
N GLN A 237 -6.80 5.79 1.47
CA GLN A 237 -5.75 5.13 2.25
C GLN A 237 -6.09 3.68 2.66
N SER A 238 -7.31 3.20 2.37
CA SER A 238 -7.74 1.87 2.73
C SER A 238 -7.06 0.81 1.87
N PHE A 239 -6.30 -0.08 2.47
CA PHE A 239 -5.60 -1.18 1.81
C PHE A 239 -5.19 -2.27 2.80
N GLU A 240 -5.99 -2.47 3.83
CA GLU A 240 -5.70 -3.46 4.87
C GLU A 240 -5.83 -4.89 4.35
N GLN A 241 -5.21 -5.84 5.06
CA GLN A 241 -5.19 -7.28 4.76
C GLN A 241 -4.44 -7.70 3.48
N HIS A 242 -3.96 -6.79 2.64
CA HIS A 242 -3.27 -7.19 1.42
C HIS A 242 -2.08 -8.11 1.72
N LYS A 243 -1.28 -7.79 2.73
CA LYS A 243 -0.15 -8.63 3.17
C LYS A 243 -0.63 -10.03 3.57
N ASP A 244 -1.65 -10.12 4.43
CA ASP A 244 -2.12 -11.40 4.98
C ASP A 244 -2.73 -12.28 3.90
N LEU A 245 -3.51 -11.70 2.98
CA LEU A 245 -4.07 -12.40 1.83
C LEU A 245 -2.97 -12.87 0.89
N TRP A 246 -1.97 -12.00 0.61
CA TRP A 246 -0.88 -12.35 -0.28
C TRP A 246 0.03 -13.44 0.29
N GLU A 247 0.30 -13.42 1.60
CA GLU A 247 1.04 -14.50 2.26
C GLU A 247 0.32 -15.87 2.18
N LEU A 248 -1.02 -15.89 2.27
CA LEU A 248 -1.79 -17.10 2.03
C LEU A 248 -1.68 -17.58 0.59
N ILE A 249 -1.76 -16.65 -0.37
CA ILE A 249 -1.60 -16.94 -1.80
C ILE A 249 -0.22 -17.54 -2.07
N GLU A 250 0.85 -16.96 -1.55
CA GLU A 250 2.22 -17.48 -1.75
C GLU A 250 2.40 -18.90 -1.17
N LYS A 251 1.77 -19.20 -0.04
CA LYS A 251 1.90 -20.49 0.66
C LYS A 251 1.09 -21.63 0.04
N ASN A 252 0.05 -21.34 -0.74
CA ASN A 252 -0.89 -22.35 -1.23
C ASN A 252 -0.93 -22.40 -2.75
N ASP A 253 -0.60 -23.54 -3.32
CA ASP A 253 -0.46 -23.73 -4.76
C ASP A 253 -1.75 -23.50 -5.55
N ASN A 254 -2.91 -23.83 -4.98
CA ASN A 254 -4.21 -23.64 -5.59
C ASN A 254 -4.72 -22.19 -5.54
N LEU A 255 -4.12 -21.32 -4.72
CA LEU A 255 -4.36 -19.89 -4.77
C LEU A 255 -3.40 -19.27 -5.78
N ALA A 256 -3.87 -19.09 -7.01
CA ALA A 256 -3.00 -18.67 -8.11
C ALA A 256 -2.62 -17.19 -8.06
N GLY A 257 -3.42 -16.36 -7.39
CA GLY A 257 -3.18 -14.92 -7.29
C GLY A 257 -4.47 -14.11 -7.23
N GLY A 258 -4.38 -12.85 -7.67
CA GLY A 258 -5.55 -11.97 -7.75
C GLY A 258 -5.23 -10.61 -8.34
N CYS A 259 -6.29 -9.81 -8.57
CA CYS A 259 -6.23 -8.44 -9.05
C CYS A 259 -6.74 -7.49 -7.98
N VAL A 260 -5.90 -6.56 -7.57
CA VAL A 260 -6.30 -5.48 -6.66
C VAL A 260 -7.21 -4.51 -7.40
N TRP A 261 -8.33 -4.16 -6.80
CA TRP A 261 -9.22 -3.12 -7.28
C TRP A 261 -8.80 -1.76 -6.70
N GLU A 262 -8.36 -0.78 -7.49
CA GLU A 262 -7.89 -0.89 -8.86
C GLU A 262 -6.60 -0.07 -9.08
N TRP A 263 -6.05 -0.10 -10.30
CA TRP A 263 -4.76 0.52 -10.58
C TRP A 263 -4.77 2.04 -10.46
N VAL A 264 -5.78 2.72 -11.04
CA VAL A 264 -5.81 4.17 -11.15
C VAL A 264 -7.20 4.74 -10.93
N ASP A 265 -7.29 5.87 -10.22
CA ASP A 265 -8.54 6.61 -10.05
C ASP A 265 -9.21 6.91 -11.39
N GLN A 266 -10.50 6.65 -11.51
CA GLN A 266 -11.32 6.95 -12.68
C GLN A 266 -11.71 8.44 -12.71
N GLY A 267 -10.73 9.31 -12.58
CA GLY A 267 -10.92 10.76 -12.49
C GLY A 267 -10.75 11.48 -13.82
N MET A 268 -11.62 12.44 -14.10
CA MET A 268 -11.53 13.37 -15.23
C MET A 268 -11.46 14.80 -14.76
N VAL A 269 -10.71 15.64 -15.49
CA VAL A 269 -10.60 17.07 -15.21
C VAL A 269 -11.84 17.80 -15.70
N ASP A 270 -12.58 18.42 -14.78
CA ASP A 270 -13.70 19.32 -15.10
C ASP A 270 -13.23 20.79 -15.16
N ARG A 271 -12.77 21.21 -16.32
CA ARG A 271 -12.29 22.61 -16.54
C ARG A 271 -13.39 23.66 -16.45
N LYS A 272 -14.65 23.27 -16.63
CA LYS A 272 -15.80 24.20 -16.71
C LYS A 272 -16.66 24.19 -15.45
N ALA A 273 -16.29 23.38 -14.44
CA ALA A 273 -17.12 23.13 -13.27
C ALA A 273 -18.59 22.78 -13.64
N THR A 274 -18.74 21.98 -14.70
CA THR A 274 -20.02 21.68 -15.33
C THR A 274 -20.89 20.78 -14.44
N PHE A 275 -20.25 20.04 -13.53
CA PHE A 275 -20.94 19.14 -12.61
C PHE A 275 -20.99 19.77 -11.23
N PRO A 276 -22.20 20.13 -10.73
CA PRO A 276 -22.34 20.72 -9.39
C PRO A 276 -21.90 19.71 -8.33
N GLY A 277 -21.07 20.14 -7.43
CA GLY A 277 -20.38 19.53 -6.29
C GLY A 277 -20.85 18.22 -5.63
N LYS A 278 -21.89 17.58 -6.15
CA LYS A 278 -22.45 16.32 -5.62
C LYS A 278 -21.53 15.12 -5.93
N TYR A 279 -20.75 15.23 -6.98
CA TYR A 279 -19.83 14.19 -7.47
C TYR A 279 -18.38 14.68 -7.62
N ALA A 280 -18.09 15.93 -7.22
CA ALA A 280 -16.76 16.49 -7.34
C ALA A 280 -15.85 15.96 -6.26
N TRP A 281 -14.80 15.30 -6.66
CA TRP A 281 -13.65 15.00 -5.83
C TRP A 281 -12.54 15.98 -6.22
N THR A 282 -12.08 16.79 -5.25
CA THR A 282 -11.07 17.81 -5.51
C THR A 282 -9.72 17.27 -5.10
N ASN A 283 -8.86 16.93 -6.05
CA ASN A 283 -7.45 16.74 -5.78
C ASN A 283 -6.71 18.07 -5.99
N LYS A 284 -6.67 18.90 -4.95
CA LYS A 284 -6.00 20.19 -4.97
C LYS A 284 -4.47 20.09 -5.13
N MET A 285 -3.89 18.89 -4.98
CA MET A 285 -2.44 18.72 -4.93
C MET A 285 -1.78 18.71 -6.32
N TRP A 286 -2.49 18.27 -7.36
CA TRP A 286 -1.93 18.21 -8.70
C TRP A 286 -2.59 19.13 -9.72
N LEU A 287 -3.72 19.77 -9.37
CA LEU A 287 -4.42 20.76 -10.20
C LEU A 287 -4.66 22.03 -9.40
N LYS A 288 -3.95 23.09 -9.73
CA LYS A 288 -4.09 24.38 -9.01
C LYS A 288 -5.46 25.04 -9.22
N ASP A 289 -6.05 24.89 -10.41
CA ASP A 289 -7.23 25.66 -10.86
C ASP A 289 -8.34 24.78 -11.45
N SER A 290 -8.33 23.47 -11.20
CA SER A 290 -9.31 22.56 -11.78
C SER A 290 -9.75 21.51 -10.76
N THR A 291 -11.01 21.07 -10.88
CA THR A 291 -11.54 19.95 -10.13
C THR A 291 -11.36 18.67 -10.94
N CYS A 292 -11.02 17.58 -10.27
CA CYS A 292 -11.12 16.26 -10.83
C CYS A 292 -12.43 15.64 -10.35
N ILE A 293 -13.22 15.14 -11.27
CA ILE A 293 -14.50 14.48 -10.99
C ILE A 293 -14.40 13.01 -11.37
N THR A 294 -15.15 12.17 -10.67
CA THR A 294 -15.43 10.80 -11.08
C THR A 294 -16.91 10.66 -11.39
N LEU A 295 -17.26 9.94 -12.44
CA LEU A 295 -18.66 9.71 -12.80
C LEU A 295 -19.39 8.81 -11.80
N GLU A 296 -18.63 7.97 -11.09
CA GLU A 296 -19.12 7.10 -10.03
C GLU A 296 -19.05 7.74 -8.64
N GLY A 297 -18.87 9.04 -8.56
CA GLY A 297 -18.65 9.75 -7.31
C GLY A 297 -17.38 9.28 -6.61
N ASN A 298 -17.44 9.12 -5.28
CA ASN A 298 -16.26 8.69 -4.52
C ASN A 298 -15.86 7.22 -4.78
N SER A 299 -16.71 6.42 -5.41
CA SER A 299 -16.37 5.03 -5.78
C SER A 299 -15.34 4.95 -6.90
N GLY A 300 -15.22 5.98 -7.74
CA GLY A 300 -14.20 6.06 -8.77
C GLY A 300 -12.86 6.65 -8.30
N ALA A 301 -12.73 6.98 -7.00
CA ALA A 301 -11.48 7.39 -6.36
C ALA A 301 -10.92 6.20 -5.56
N ASP A 302 -10.72 5.08 -6.22
CA ASP A 302 -10.34 3.78 -5.67
C ASP A 302 -9.09 3.18 -6.30
N GLY A 303 -8.32 4.03 -6.99
CA GLY A 303 -7.03 3.68 -7.55
C GLY A 303 -5.89 3.66 -6.54
N MET A 304 -4.87 2.88 -6.83
CA MET A 304 -3.57 2.98 -6.16
C MET A 304 -2.77 4.19 -6.62
N LEU A 305 -3.18 4.79 -7.73
CA LEU A 305 -2.64 6.02 -8.30
C LEU A 305 -3.76 7.03 -8.47
N TYR A 306 -3.45 8.29 -8.26
CA TYR A 306 -4.32 9.36 -8.74
C TYR A 306 -4.49 9.30 -10.27
N ALA A 307 -5.55 9.90 -10.81
CA ALA A 307 -5.81 9.89 -12.25
C ALA A 307 -4.63 10.37 -13.11
N ASN A 308 -3.77 11.26 -12.59
CA ASN A 308 -2.53 11.74 -13.24
C ASN A 308 -1.32 10.81 -13.05
N ARG A 309 -1.50 9.64 -12.43
CA ARG A 309 -0.49 8.62 -12.15
C ARG A 309 0.52 9.02 -11.07
N ILE A 310 0.18 9.94 -10.18
CA ILE A 310 0.94 10.13 -8.94
C ILE A 310 0.57 8.99 -7.98
N PRO A 311 1.56 8.23 -7.45
CA PRO A 311 1.28 7.12 -6.55
C PRO A 311 0.64 7.55 -5.23
N LEU A 312 -0.31 6.76 -4.74
CA LEU A 312 -0.77 6.77 -3.35
C LEU A 312 0.10 5.85 -2.49
N SER A 313 -0.02 5.93 -1.17
CA SER A 313 0.71 5.02 -0.26
C SER A 313 0.41 3.54 -0.52
N ASN A 314 -0.77 3.22 -1.04
CA ASN A 314 -1.20 1.87 -1.42
C ASN A 314 -0.34 1.25 -2.53
N TYR A 315 0.16 2.06 -3.47
CA TYR A 315 1.11 1.62 -4.51
C TYR A 315 2.39 1.06 -3.90
N TYR A 316 2.95 1.74 -2.89
CA TYR A 316 4.18 1.30 -2.22
C TYR A 316 3.95 0.08 -1.33
N GLU A 317 2.76 -0.02 -0.71
CA GLU A 317 2.32 -1.21 0.03
C GLU A 317 2.21 -2.43 -0.90
N LEU A 318 1.54 -2.28 -2.06
CA LEU A 318 1.46 -3.32 -3.09
C LEU A 318 2.85 -3.75 -3.55
N ARG A 319 3.71 -2.79 -3.90
CA ARG A 319 5.07 -3.02 -4.40
C ARG A 319 5.89 -3.90 -3.45
N LYS A 320 5.82 -3.65 -2.15
CA LYS A 320 6.52 -4.44 -1.12
C LYS A 320 5.92 -5.83 -0.97
N ASN A 321 4.60 -5.94 -0.92
CA ASN A 321 3.93 -7.22 -0.75
C ASN A 321 4.10 -8.13 -1.99
N TYR A 322 4.08 -7.56 -3.20
CA TYR A 322 4.32 -8.25 -4.46
C TYR A 322 5.79 -8.48 -4.80
N ALA A 323 6.72 -8.07 -3.92
CA ALA A 323 8.15 -8.13 -4.21
C ALA A 323 8.57 -9.50 -4.78
N GLN A 324 9.13 -9.47 -6.00
CA GLN A 324 9.71 -10.65 -6.66
C GLN A 324 11.06 -11.03 -6.04
N VAL A 325 11.73 -10.04 -5.42
CA VAL A 325 12.98 -10.24 -4.70
C VAL A 325 12.86 -9.58 -3.31
N PRO A 326 12.07 -10.16 -2.39
CA PRO A 326 11.97 -9.60 -1.06
C PRO A 326 13.29 -9.78 -0.30
N VAL A 327 13.68 -8.73 0.41
CA VAL A 327 14.72 -8.78 1.44
C VAL A 327 14.09 -9.30 2.72
N CYS A 328 14.65 -10.39 3.26
CA CYS A 328 14.13 -11.09 4.44
C CYS A 328 14.89 -10.73 5.73
N THR A 329 15.94 -9.92 5.63
CA THR A 329 16.72 -9.44 6.76
C THR A 329 16.12 -8.14 7.28
N GLU A 330 15.64 -8.14 8.51
CA GLU A 330 15.02 -6.96 9.14
C GLU A 330 16.06 -6.07 9.83
N ARG A 331 17.15 -6.63 10.31
CA ARG A 331 18.26 -5.92 10.97
C ARG A 331 19.56 -6.68 10.80
N LEU A 332 20.67 -5.98 10.88
CA LEU A 332 22.03 -6.53 10.84
C LEU A 332 22.74 -6.21 12.16
N VAL A 333 23.62 -7.11 12.59
CA VAL A 333 24.47 -6.87 13.75
C VAL A 333 25.87 -6.49 13.26
N GLY A 334 26.37 -5.32 13.71
CA GLY A 334 27.67 -4.81 13.34
C GLY A 334 28.50 -4.36 14.53
N LYS A 335 29.79 -4.07 14.28
CA LYS A 335 30.74 -3.56 15.25
C LYS A 335 31.68 -2.55 14.60
N LYS A 336 32.33 -1.70 15.38
CA LYS A 336 33.38 -0.82 14.87
C LYS A 336 34.46 -1.62 14.13
N GLY A 337 34.87 -1.13 12.96
CA GLY A 337 35.86 -1.74 12.07
C GLY A 337 35.19 -2.56 10.95
N VAL A 338 35.92 -3.55 10.43
CA VAL A 338 35.48 -4.37 9.29
C VAL A 338 34.36 -5.32 9.68
N ASN A 339 33.30 -5.33 8.88
CA ASN A 339 32.12 -6.20 9.01
C ASN A 339 31.87 -7.00 7.73
N HIS A 340 31.60 -8.30 7.88
CA HIS A 340 31.19 -9.20 6.78
C HIS A 340 29.72 -9.59 7.01
N LEU A 341 28.81 -8.84 6.42
CA LEU A 341 27.37 -8.99 6.62
C LEU A 341 26.74 -9.85 5.52
N LYS A 342 25.62 -10.47 5.80
CA LYS A 342 24.85 -11.26 4.83
C LYS A 342 23.40 -10.81 4.88
N VAL A 343 22.90 -10.32 3.76
CA VAL A 343 21.50 -9.95 3.60
C VAL A 343 20.76 -11.08 2.90
N GLN A 344 19.77 -11.65 3.56
CA GLN A 344 18.96 -12.73 3.01
C GLN A 344 17.90 -12.18 2.06
N VAL A 345 17.76 -12.83 0.90
CA VAL A 345 16.75 -12.52 -0.12
C VAL A 345 16.09 -13.80 -0.63
N ALA A 346 14.87 -13.68 -1.15
CA ALA A 346 14.23 -14.77 -1.87
C ALA A 346 14.12 -14.46 -3.36
N ASN A 347 14.23 -15.47 -4.20
CA ASN A 347 13.91 -15.38 -5.63
C ASN A 347 12.47 -15.88 -5.84
N ARG A 348 11.53 -14.98 -6.06
CA ARG A 348 10.12 -15.28 -6.38
C ARG A 348 9.80 -15.14 -7.87
N PHE A 349 10.80 -15.02 -8.72
CA PHE A 349 10.62 -15.23 -10.17
C PHE A 349 10.28 -16.69 -10.45
N ASP A 350 9.51 -16.94 -11.51
CA ASP A 350 9.09 -18.29 -11.85
C ASP A 350 10.12 -19.04 -12.70
N PHE A 351 10.92 -18.34 -13.51
CA PHE A 351 11.71 -18.96 -14.58
C PHE A 351 13.20 -18.59 -14.59
N VAL A 352 13.63 -17.55 -13.89
CA VAL A 352 14.98 -16.97 -14.02
C VAL A 352 15.79 -17.03 -12.74
N ASP A 353 17.13 -17.14 -12.88
CA ASP A 353 18.09 -16.94 -11.80
C ASP A 353 18.27 -15.43 -11.52
N LEU A 354 18.51 -15.05 -10.26
CA LEU A 354 18.73 -13.63 -9.93
C LEU A 354 19.92 -13.02 -10.65
N SER A 355 20.99 -13.78 -10.87
CA SER A 355 22.19 -13.29 -11.57
C SER A 355 21.92 -12.88 -13.03
N GLU A 356 20.90 -13.46 -13.64
CA GLU A 356 20.49 -13.16 -15.02
C GLU A 356 19.47 -12.02 -15.10
N LYS A 357 18.76 -11.75 -13.99
CA LYS A 357 17.59 -10.86 -14.01
C LYS A 357 17.76 -9.57 -13.24
N VAL A 358 18.51 -9.55 -12.13
CA VAL A 358 18.60 -8.38 -11.25
C VAL A 358 20.03 -8.04 -10.84
N SER A 359 20.20 -6.77 -10.46
CA SER A 359 21.37 -6.28 -9.74
C SER A 359 20.96 -5.62 -8.44
N PHE A 360 21.83 -5.75 -7.44
CA PHE A 360 21.66 -5.16 -6.12
C PHE A 360 22.63 -4.00 -5.96
N GLU A 361 22.11 -2.80 -5.77
CA GLU A 361 22.90 -1.63 -5.41
C GLU A 361 22.70 -1.38 -3.92
N TRP A 362 23.79 -1.18 -3.18
CA TRP A 362 23.71 -0.95 -1.76
C TRP A 362 24.47 0.32 -1.36
N ARG A 363 23.98 0.99 -0.33
CA ARG A 363 24.60 2.16 0.30
C ARG A 363 24.56 2.02 1.80
N LEU A 364 25.69 2.29 2.46
CA LEU A 364 25.76 2.45 3.90
C LEU A 364 25.54 3.92 4.24
N LEU A 365 24.59 4.21 5.08
CA LEU A 365 24.28 5.54 5.59
C LEU A 365 24.70 5.67 7.06
N ASP A 366 25.25 6.81 7.42
CA ASP A 366 25.36 7.34 8.78
C ASP A 366 24.40 8.54 8.87
N GLY A 367 23.25 8.36 9.49
CA GLY A 367 22.13 9.29 9.36
C GLY A 367 21.67 9.43 7.90
N LYS A 368 21.87 10.62 7.31
CA LYS A 368 21.58 10.88 5.88
C LYS A 368 22.82 10.86 4.96
N HIS A 369 24.02 10.67 5.52
CA HIS A 369 25.27 10.70 4.75
C HIS A 369 25.65 9.32 4.24
N VAL A 370 25.92 9.22 2.93
CA VAL A 370 26.45 7.99 2.33
C VAL A 370 27.91 7.84 2.74
N VAL A 371 28.22 6.77 3.47
CA VAL A 371 29.58 6.44 3.94
C VAL A 371 30.29 5.54 2.91
N SER A 372 29.57 4.56 2.37
CA SER A 372 30.09 3.66 1.32
C SER A 372 28.94 3.09 0.49
N GLU A 373 29.25 2.65 -0.71
CA GLU A 373 28.29 2.08 -1.64
C GLU A 373 28.91 1.03 -2.52
N GLY A 374 28.09 0.23 -3.17
CA GLY A 374 28.56 -0.79 -4.11
C GLY A 374 27.44 -1.49 -4.84
N LYS A 375 27.85 -2.42 -5.72
CA LYS A 375 26.94 -3.21 -6.54
C LYS A 375 27.27 -4.69 -6.44
N LYS A 376 26.26 -5.53 -6.39
CA LYS A 376 26.39 -6.99 -6.30
C LYS A 376 25.45 -7.69 -7.29
N SER A 377 25.84 -8.89 -7.69
CA SER A 377 24.99 -9.88 -8.33
C SER A 377 25.18 -11.20 -7.58
N ILE A 378 24.14 -11.99 -7.46
CA ILE A 378 24.19 -13.28 -6.78
C ILE A 378 23.47 -14.34 -7.62
N GLN A 379 23.97 -15.56 -7.58
CA GLN A 379 23.24 -16.72 -8.11
C GLN A 379 22.19 -17.15 -7.09
N CYS A 380 20.94 -17.22 -7.53
CA CYS A 380 19.83 -17.73 -6.75
C CYS A 380 18.74 -18.22 -7.70
N LEU A 381 18.55 -19.52 -7.77
CA LEU A 381 17.56 -20.14 -8.65
C LEU A 381 16.13 -19.72 -8.28
N ALA A 382 15.23 -19.76 -9.28
CA ALA A 382 13.82 -19.52 -9.08
C ALA A 382 13.26 -20.36 -7.93
N GLY A 383 12.53 -19.71 -7.01
CA GLY A 383 11.93 -20.33 -5.83
C GLY A 383 12.91 -20.60 -4.67
N CYS A 384 14.17 -20.17 -4.74
CA CYS A 384 15.18 -20.39 -3.71
C CYS A 384 15.45 -19.14 -2.86
N MET A 385 16.13 -19.37 -1.73
CA MET A 385 16.70 -18.31 -0.88
C MET A 385 18.17 -18.11 -1.22
N GLY A 386 18.64 -16.86 -1.15
CA GLY A 386 20.02 -16.47 -1.38
C GLY A 386 20.52 -15.45 -0.37
N TYR A 387 21.82 -15.13 -0.44
CA TYR A 387 22.46 -14.13 0.43
C TYR A 387 23.30 -13.17 -0.40
N ILE A 388 23.13 -11.88 -0.15
CA ILE A 388 23.99 -10.82 -0.67
C ILE A 388 25.13 -10.63 0.35
N PRO A 389 26.39 -10.94 -0.02
CA PRO A 389 27.52 -10.69 0.85
C PRO A 389 27.91 -9.22 0.76
N ILE A 390 27.92 -8.52 1.90
CA ILE A 390 28.29 -7.11 2.03
C ILE A 390 29.51 -7.01 2.96
N GLU A 391 30.59 -6.42 2.47
CA GLU A 391 31.75 -6.06 3.28
C GLU A 391 31.78 -4.54 3.41
N LEU A 392 31.84 -4.05 4.66
CA LEU A 392 31.84 -2.63 4.97
C LEU A 392 32.63 -2.34 6.24
N VAL A 393 33.04 -1.08 6.39
CA VAL A 393 33.76 -0.59 7.57
C VAL A 393 32.85 0.40 8.29
N LEU A 394 32.67 0.20 9.60
CA LEU A 394 32.01 1.16 10.48
C LEU A 394 33.09 1.93 11.27
N ASP A 395 33.10 3.23 11.11
CA ASP A 395 34.06 4.11 11.79
C ASP A 395 33.82 4.17 13.31
N GLU A 396 32.54 4.06 13.72
CA GLU A 396 32.13 4.01 15.11
C GLU A 396 31.29 2.75 15.41
N SER A 397 31.05 2.50 16.69
CA SER A 397 30.14 1.43 17.10
C SER A 397 28.71 1.74 16.71
N PRO A 398 27.91 0.78 16.21
CA PRO A 398 26.47 0.97 16.05
C PRO A 398 25.73 1.27 17.35
N ALA A 399 26.41 1.10 18.48
CA ALA A 399 25.96 1.55 19.76
C ALA A 399 26.02 3.07 19.94
N ASP A 400 26.89 3.76 19.24
CA ASP A 400 27.15 5.22 19.34
C ASP A 400 26.63 5.99 18.11
N ARG A 401 26.44 5.29 16.97
CA ARG A 401 26.00 5.85 15.68
C ARG A 401 24.86 5.06 15.08
N PHE A 402 23.97 5.73 14.35
CA PHE A 402 22.87 5.08 13.64
C PHE A 402 23.24 4.82 12.18
N TYR A 403 23.54 3.56 11.87
CA TYR A 403 23.83 3.13 10.52
C TYR A 403 22.65 2.40 9.89
N VAL A 404 22.42 2.68 8.61
CA VAL A 404 21.42 1.98 7.79
C VAL A 404 22.08 1.47 6.52
N LEU A 405 21.84 0.22 6.20
CA LEU A 405 22.17 -0.36 4.89
C LEU A 405 20.94 -0.26 3.99
N GLU A 406 21.02 0.58 2.97
CA GLU A 406 20.01 0.62 1.91
C GLU A 406 20.35 -0.37 0.81
N ILE A 407 19.34 -1.05 0.28
CA ILE A 407 19.45 -1.94 -0.87
C ILE A 407 18.40 -1.59 -1.89
N ALA A 408 18.84 -1.20 -3.08
CA ALA A 408 17.99 -0.99 -4.25
C ALA A 408 18.18 -2.16 -5.23
N ILE A 409 17.10 -2.66 -5.80
CA ILE A 409 17.08 -3.83 -6.68
C ILE A 409 16.52 -3.40 -8.03
N TYR A 410 17.33 -3.57 -9.07
CA TYR A 410 16.96 -3.23 -10.44
C TYR A 410 17.01 -4.45 -11.35
N THR A 411 16.01 -4.59 -12.23
CA THR A 411 16.07 -5.60 -13.29
C THR A 411 17.02 -5.16 -14.38
N VAL A 412 17.44 -6.11 -15.24
CA VAL A 412 18.31 -5.82 -16.41
C VAL A 412 17.62 -4.88 -17.42
N GLU A 413 16.29 -4.81 -17.41
CA GLU A 413 15.51 -3.87 -18.21
C GLU A 413 15.39 -2.47 -17.56
N GLY A 414 15.93 -2.30 -16.35
CA GLY A 414 15.95 -1.03 -15.62
C GLY A 414 14.75 -0.77 -14.70
N TYR A 415 13.87 -1.74 -14.47
CA TYR A 415 12.77 -1.61 -13.50
C TYR A 415 13.29 -1.66 -12.07
N SER A 416 12.82 -0.73 -11.23
CA SER A 416 13.16 -0.70 -9.80
C SER A 416 12.18 -1.58 -9.01
N VAL A 417 12.52 -2.84 -8.78
CA VAL A 417 11.63 -3.84 -8.20
C VAL A 417 11.71 -3.95 -6.67
N GLY A 418 12.62 -3.23 -6.02
CA GLY A 418 12.69 -3.20 -4.55
C GLY A 418 13.63 -2.13 -4.01
N ASN A 419 13.23 -1.52 -2.88
CA ASN A 419 14.08 -0.66 -2.06
C ASN A 419 13.85 -1.05 -0.60
N TYR A 420 14.93 -1.22 0.15
CA TYR A 420 14.90 -1.67 1.53
C TYR A 420 15.93 -0.90 2.35
N SER A 421 15.56 -0.54 3.58
CA SER A 421 16.46 0.05 4.56
C SER A 421 16.56 -0.88 5.77
N ILE A 422 17.78 -1.29 6.08
CA ILE A 422 18.07 -2.30 7.09
C ILE A 422 18.96 -1.65 8.16
N PRO A 423 18.48 -1.45 9.39
CA PRO A 423 19.29 -0.88 10.46
C PRO A 423 20.43 -1.85 10.86
N ILE A 424 21.60 -1.27 11.11
CA ILE A 424 22.74 -2.00 11.67
C ILE A 424 22.82 -1.66 13.15
N VAL A 425 22.70 -2.68 13.99
CA VAL A 425 22.66 -2.54 15.47
C VAL A 425 23.86 -3.22 16.11
N SER A 426 24.17 -2.86 17.37
CA SER A 426 25.20 -3.55 18.17
C SER A 426 24.66 -4.85 18.76
N GLU A 427 25.57 -5.75 19.21
CA GLU A 427 25.19 -6.97 19.94
C GLU A 427 24.45 -6.68 21.25
N GLU A 428 24.68 -5.53 21.87
CA GLU A 428 24.09 -5.12 23.15
C GLU A 428 22.64 -4.62 23.02
N GLY A 429 22.11 -4.52 21.81
CA GLY A 429 20.71 -4.17 21.53
C GLY A 429 20.54 -2.94 20.66
N LEU A 430 19.30 -2.50 20.55
CA LEU A 430 18.90 -1.39 19.71
C LEU A 430 19.48 -0.06 20.24
N PHE A 431 19.93 0.79 19.32
CA PHE A 431 20.24 2.22 19.47
C PHE A 431 19.24 3.01 20.36
N MET A 432 18.06 2.47 20.54
CA MET A 432 16.99 3.02 21.38
C MET A 432 17.37 3.26 22.84
N THR A 433 18.12 2.38 23.46
CA THR A 433 18.62 2.55 24.83
C THR A 433 19.55 3.77 24.95
N GLN A 434 20.11 4.20 23.85
CA GLN A 434 21.03 5.33 23.80
C GLN A 434 20.36 6.65 23.42
N LEU A 435 19.30 6.64 22.61
CA LEU A 435 18.45 7.82 22.45
C LEU A 435 17.90 8.28 23.80
N PHE A 436 17.57 7.34 24.70
CA PHE A 436 17.23 7.69 26.09
C PHE A 436 18.42 8.24 26.89
N LYS A 437 19.63 7.67 26.73
CA LYS A 437 20.84 8.20 27.37
C LYS A 437 21.27 9.56 26.81
N ILE A 438 21.06 9.80 25.51
CA ILE A 438 21.32 11.08 24.86
C ILE A 438 20.33 12.13 25.34
N ALA A 439 19.08 11.75 25.54
CA ALA A 439 18.08 12.63 26.17
C ALA A 439 18.46 13.01 27.60
N ASP A 440 19.19 12.16 28.30
CA ASP A 440 19.67 12.42 29.68
C ASP A 440 21.01 13.20 29.76
N GLY A 441 21.74 13.40 28.64
CA GLY A 441 23.18 13.69 28.75
C GLY A 441 23.70 15.07 28.41
N GLU A 442 23.09 15.88 27.54
CA GLU A 442 23.71 17.15 27.09
C GLU A 442 22.71 18.24 26.63
N LEU A 443 21.61 18.39 27.31
CA LEU A 443 20.70 19.50 27.03
C LEU A 443 21.11 20.73 27.80
N ILE A 444 21.02 21.91 27.16
CA ILE A 444 21.24 23.21 27.74
C ILE A 444 20.57 23.27 29.11
N GLU A 445 21.32 23.64 30.16
CA GLU A 445 20.75 23.94 31.47
C GLU A 445 19.75 25.09 31.33
N MET A 446 18.49 24.77 31.26
CA MET A 446 17.40 25.74 31.26
C MET A 446 16.58 25.59 32.52
N ASP A 447 16.15 26.70 33.08
CA ASP A 447 15.19 26.72 34.18
C ASP A 447 13.86 26.10 33.71
N THR A 448 13.23 25.32 34.58
CA THR A 448 11.92 24.67 34.31
C THR A 448 10.86 25.68 33.84
N VAL A 449 10.87 26.90 34.33
CA VAL A 449 9.94 27.95 33.91
C VAL A 449 10.23 28.40 32.47
N GLU A 450 11.49 28.54 32.10
CA GLU A 450 11.91 28.87 30.73
C GLU A 450 11.54 27.77 29.76
N ILE A 451 11.76 26.50 30.13
CA ILE A 451 11.37 25.33 29.33
C ILE A 451 9.84 25.32 29.08
N LEU A 452 9.05 25.52 30.13
CA LEU A 452 7.59 25.58 30.02
C LEU A 452 7.11 26.75 29.18
N GLN A 453 7.75 27.91 29.30
CA GLN A 453 7.44 29.11 28.50
C GLN A 453 7.76 28.85 27.01
N GLN A 454 8.91 28.28 26.70
CA GLN A 454 9.31 27.94 25.35
C GLN A 454 8.37 26.94 24.74
N LEU A 455 8.03 25.87 25.45
CA LEU A 455 7.12 24.82 24.97
C LEU A 455 5.66 25.31 24.87
N SER A 456 5.22 26.21 25.76
CA SER A 456 3.85 26.77 25.69
C SER A 456 3.60 27.60 24.42
N GLY A 457 4.66 28.11 23.80
CA GLY A 457 4.62 28.79 22.52
C GLY A 457 4.61 27.82 21.30
N CYS A 458 4.83 26.52 21.52
CA CYS A 458 4.93 25.52 20.46
C CYS A 458 3.65 24.74 20.24
N PHE A 459 2.87 24.48 21.28
CA PHE A 459 1.65 23.65 21.18
C PHE A 459 0.66 23.86 22.33
N GLN A 460 -0.58 23.40 22.07
CA GLN A 460 -1.62 23.19 23.08
C GLN A 460 -1.87 21.68 23.20
N THR A 461 -2.00 21.16 24.42
CA THR A 461 -2.17 19.74 24.71
C THR A 461 -3.55 19.43 25.18
N TYR A 462 -4.14 18.36 24.67
CA TYR A 462 -5.43 17.83 25.11
C TYR A 462 -5.51 16.31 24.84
N PRO A 463 -6.21 15.54 25.70
CA PRO A 463 -6.48 14.14 25.39
C PRO A 463 -7.45 14.02 24.23
N LEU A 464 -7.29 12.99 23.42
CA LEU A 464 -8.11 12.73 22.24
C LEU A 464 -8.55 11.28 22.21
N MET A 465 -9.83 11.08 21.98
CA MET A 465 -10.39 9.79 21.57
C MET A 465 -11.21 10.00 20.29
N ARG A 466 -10.95 9.18 19.29
CA ARG A 466 -11.76 9.14 18.07
C ARG A 466 -12.50 7.83 18.00
N VAL A 467 -13.81 7.89 17.92
CA VAL A 467 -14.69 6.73 17.80
C VAL A 467 -15.49 6.80 16.50
N GLY A 468 -15.96 5.65 16.05
CA GLY A 468 -16.68 5.53 14.80
C GLY A 468 -15.86 4.76 13.76
N ARG A 469 -16.27 4.82 12.50
CA ARG A 469 -15.56 4.16 11.40
C ARG A 469 -14.63 5.15 10.72
N LYS A 470 -13.35 4.79 10.60
CA LYS A 470 -12.43 5.54 9.76
C LYS A 470 -12.42 4.93 8.38
N PHE A 471 -13.17 5.54 7.49
CA PHE A 471 -13.09 5.24 6.07
C PHE A 471 -11.84 5.88 5.46
N SER A 472 -11.51 5.48 4.25
CA SER A 472 -10.61 6.23 3.39
C SER A 472 -11.14 7.65 3.17
N MET A 473 -10.29 8.58 2.69
CA MET A 473 -10.72 9.96 2.39
C MET A 473 -11.99 10.00 1.53
N SER A 474 -12.12 9.11 0.54
CA SER A 474 -13.28 9.03 -0.33
C SER A 474 -14.56 8.65 0.43
N GLU A 475 -14.47 7.76 1.39
CA GLU A 475 -15.61 7.37 2.23
C GLU A 475 -15.98 8.45 3.25
N GLU A 476 -15.02 9.17 3.81
CA GLU A 476 -15.27 10.34 4.66
C GLU A 476 -16.04 11.42 3.89
N LEU A 477 -15.65 11.70 2.65
CA LEU A 477 -16.39 12.63 1.78
C LEU A 477 -17.79 12.11 1.45
N ARG A 478 -17.95 10.81 1.17
CA ARG A 478 -19.24 10.17 0.91
C ARG A 478 -20.17 10.24 2.11
N ALA A 479 -19.66 10.00 3.30
CA ALA A 479 -20.42 10.06 4.54
C ALA A 479 -20.72 11.50 5.00
N LYS A 480 -20.26 12.53 4.28
CA LYS A 480 -20.41 13.95 4.64
C LYS A 480 -19.95 14.26 6.07
N GLY A 481 -18.82 13.72 6.46
CA GLY A 481 -18.22 13.95 7.78
C GLY A 481 -18.89 13.24 8.95
N LYS A 482 -19.87 12.37 8.73
CA LYS A 482 -20.52 11.59 9.80
C LYS A 482 -19.74 10.33 10.19
N ALA A 483 -18.69 9.98 9.46
CA ALA A 483 -17.96 8.74 9.67
C ALA A 483 -17.03 8.77 10.88
N ILE A 484 -16.52 9.93 11.26
CA ILE A 484 -15.59 10.10 12.38
C ILE A 484 -16.18 11.12 13.36
N GLU A 485 -16.45 10.66 14.57
CA GLU A 485 -16.80 11.53 15.68
C GLU A 485 -15.54 11.78 16.53
N LYS A 486 -15.11 13.04 16.59
CA LYS A 486 -14.00 13.47 17.45
C LYS A 486 -14.56 13.87 18.81
N TYR A 487 -14.25 13.09 19.83
CA TYR A 487 -14.56 13.45 21.19
C TYR A 487 -13.37 14.13 21.85
N LEU A 488 -13.34 15.45 21.78
CA LEU A 488 -12.40 16.25 22.54
C LEU A 488 -12.82 16.22 24.02
N MET A 489 -11.85 15.96 24.87
CA MET A 489 -12.07 15.96 26.30
C MET A 489 -11.82 17.36 26.85
N GLU A 490 -12.77 17.86 27.65
CA GLU A 490 -12.67 19.17 28.27
C GLU A 490 -12.05 19.07 29.66
N PRO A 491 -11.19 20.02 30.05
CA PRO A 491 -10.60 20.05 31.38
C PRO A 491 -11.66 20.32 32.45
N ILE A 492 -11.69 19.51 33.51
CA ILE A 492 -12.58 19.68 34.66
C ILE A 492 -11.86 20.34 35.82
N GLU A 493 -10.66 19.84 36.14
CA GLU A 493 -9.86 20.28 37.26
C GLU A 493 -8.39 20.37 36.86
N CYS A 494 -7.69 21.43 37.29
CA CYS A 494 -6.27 21.59 37.06
C CYS A 494 -5.57 21.86 38.40
N LYS A 495 -4.68 20.94 38.80
CA LYS A 495 -3.83 21.06 40.00
C LYS A 495 -2.40 21.36 39.57
N LYS A 496 -1.81 22.39 40.17
CA LYS A 496 -0.40 22.76 39.95
C LYS A 496 0.34 22.70 41.28
N SER A 497 1.48 22.05 41.31
CA SER A 497 2.31 21.95 42.49
C SER A 497 3.79 22.02 42.11
N VAL A 498 4.64 22.42 43.04
CA VAL A 498 6.09 22.35 42.94
C VAL A 498 6.59 21.50 44.09
N VAL A 499 7.16 20.32 43.74
CA VAL A 499 7.70 19.37 44.72
C VAL A 499 9.18 19.18 44.36
N ASP A 500 10.10 19.37 45.34
CA ASP A 500 11.54 19.20 45.16
C ASP A 500 12.12 19.94 43.95
N LYS A 501 11.71 21.21 43.76
CA LYS A 501 12.05 22.06 42.58
C LYS A 501 11.52 21.52 41.23
N ARG A 502 10.65 20.53 41.22
CA ARG A 502 10.03 20.01 40.01
C ARG A 502 8.60 20.55 39.87
N TYR A 503 8.29 21.04 38.70
CA TYR A 503 6.91 21.45 38.37
C TYR A 503 6.09 20.23 38.05
N ILE A 504 4.92 20.08 38.67
CA ILE A 504 3.96 19.03 38.43
C ILE A 504 2.62 19.71 38.10
N GLN A 505 2.02 19.33 36.99
CA GLN A 505 0.66 19.75 36.63
C GLN A 505 -0.16 18.52 36.37
N GLU A 506 -1.34 18.43 36.99
CA GLU A 506 -2.33 17.40 36.75
C GLU A 506 -3.61 18.07 36.25
N VAL A 507 -4.19 17.54 35.19
CA VAL A 507 -5.45 18.01 34.62
C VAL A 507 -6.37 16.83 34.44
N ASP A 508 -7.53 16.89 35.06
CA ASP A 508 -8.60 15.94 34.84
C ASP A 508 -9.52 16.44 33.71
N TYR A 509 -9.93 15.51 32.85
CA TYR A 509 -10.73 15.77 31.68
C TYR A 509 -11.95 14.86 31.66
N MET A 510 -13.04 15.34 31.10
CA MET A 510 -14.24 14.55 30.86
C MET A 510 -14.82 14.86 29.48
N ASN A 511 -15.38 13.85 28.85
CA ASN A 511 -16.29 14.02 27.73
C ASN A 511 -17.63 13.36 28.07
N PRO A 512 -18.69 14.14 28.29
CA PRO A 512 -19.99 13.59 28.70
C PRO A 512 -20.66 12.78 27.59
N ALA A 513 -20.37 13.05 26.32
CA ALA A 513 -21.00 12.38 25.18
C ALA A 513 -20.66 10.88 25.08
N ILE A 514 -19.46 10.49 25.53
CA ILE A 514 -18.99 9.09 25.59
C ILE A 514 -18.69 8.67 27.02
N SER A 515 -19.02 9.51 28.01
CA SER A 515 -18.72 9.27 29.43
C SER A 515 -17.25 8.89 29.67
N ALA A 516 -16.32 9.40 28.87
CA ALA A 516 -14.91 9.13 29.03
C ALA A 516 -14.29 10.06 30.09
N ILE A 517 -13.45 9.48 30.93
CA ILE A 517 -12.68 10.21 31.95
C ILE A 517 -11.23 10.10 31.58
N GLY A 518 -10.50 11.22 31.66
CA GLY A 518 -9.07 11.26 31.36
C GLY A 518 -8.30 12.07 32.39
N ARG A 519 -7.06 11.67 32.61
CA ARG A 519 -6.10 12.41 33.40
C ARG A 519 -4.80 12.58 32.61
N VAL A 520 -4.28 13.79 32.60
CA VAL A 520 -2.96 14.11 32.07
C VAL A 520 -2.14 14.74 33.19
N SER A 521 -0.97 14.18 33.45
CA SER A 521 0.02 14.79 34.33
C SER A 521 1.29 15.10 33.56
N CYS A 522 1.91 16.23 33.86
CA CYS A 522 3.22 16.57 33.32
C CYS A 522 4.14 17.04 34.43
N GLY A 523 5.40 16.74 34.29
CA GLY A 523 6.42 17.13 35.28
C GLY A 523 7.80 17.28 34.63
N SER A 524 8.59 18.24 35.14
CA SER A 524 9.94 18.45 34.64
C SER A 524 10.88 17.32 35.08
N LEU A 525 11.80 16.98 34.19
CA LEU A 525 12.89 16.03 34.44
C LEU A 525 14.18 16.79 34.76
N PRO A 526 15.09 16.17 35.53
CA PRO A 526 16.43 16.75 35.80
C PRO A 526 17.24 17.02 34.53
N SER A 527 16.93 16.26 33.46
CA SER A 527 17.55 16.38 32.13
C SER A 527 17.03 17.54 31.27
N GLY A 528 16.16 18.40 31.81
CA GLY A 528 15.60 19.54 31.08
C GLY A 528 14.39 19.23 30.22
N GLY A 529 13.90 17.98 30.21
CA GLY A 529 12.68 17.57 29.52
C GLY A 529 11.45 17.65 30.41
N ILE A 530 10.28 17.54 29.77
CA ILE A 530 8.98 17.41 30.44
C ILE A 530 8.40 16.07 30.13
N LYS A 531 8.15 15.28 31.16
CA LYS A 531 7.44 13.99 31.03
C LYS A 531 5.95 14.21 31.12
N PHE A 532 5.22 13.71 30.15
CA PHE A 532 3.77 13.60 30.14
C PHE A 532 3.38 12.17 30.43
N ASN A 533 2.37 11.98 31.28
CA ASN A 533 1.67 10.72 31.44
C ASN A 533 0.18 10.98 31.24
N TYR A 534 -0.50 10.06 30.60
CA TYR A 534 -1.94 10.16 30.45
C TYR A 534 -2.60 8.81 30.71
N SER A 535 -3.85 8.91 31.18
CA SER A 535 -4.74 7.77 31.35
C SER A 535 -6.14 8.19 30.88
N LEU A 536 -6.73 7.41 29.97
CA LEU A 536 -8.05 7.66 29.41
C LEU A 536 -8.92 6.43 29.60
N ALA A 537 -10.08 6.60 30.20
CA ALA A 537 -11.02 5.53 30.52
C ALA A 537 -12.36 5.77 29.79
N PRO A 538 -12.63 5.09 28.64
CA PRO A 538 -13.93 5.13 28.02
C PRO A 538 -14.95 4.37 28.90
N GLN A 539 -16.08 5.01 29.19
CA GLN A 539 -17.18 4.39 29.95
C GLN A 539 -18.29 3.88 29.02
N THR A 540 -18.36 4.41 27.79
CA THR A 540 -19.34 3.98 26.80
C THR A 540 -18.89 2.71 26.13
N LYS A 541 -19.75 1.69 26.09
CA LYS A 541 -19.49 0.37 25.49
C LYS A 541 -19.89 0.30 24.02
N GLY A 542 -19.34 -0.71 23.30
CA GLY A 542 -19.72 -1.06 21.93
C GLY A 542 -19.33 -0.03 20.87
N LYS A 543 -18.42 0.89 21.17
CA LYS A 543 -17.92 1.86 20.18
C LYS A 543 -16.63 1.40 19.57
N LEU A 544 -16.53 1.47 18.25
CA LEU A 544 -15.27 1.24 17.54
C LEU A 544 -14.33 2.42 17.84
N LEU A 545 -13.21 2.15 18.48
CA LEU A 545 -12.17 3.12 18.80
C LEU A 545 -11.15 3.16 17.67
N LEU A 546 -11.13 4.27 16.94
CA LEU A 546 -10.17 4.46 15.84
C LEU A 546 -8.77 4.72 16.36
N GLU A 547 -8.66 5.63 17.31
CA GLU A 547 -7.41 6.00 17.95
C GLU A 547 -7.70 6.66 19.31
N GLY A 548 -6.75 6.52 20.23
CA GLY A 548 -6.85 7.15 21.55
C GLY A 548 -5.46 7.42 22.13
N GLY A 549 -5.28 8.64 22.65
CA GLY A 549 -4.02 9.09 23.19
C GLY A 549 -4.01 10.55 23.57
N LEU A 550 -2.84 11.17 23.45
CA LEU A 550 -2.60 12.59 23.74
C LEU A 550 -2.38 13.35 22.44
N ALA A 551 -3.12 14.42 22.22
CA ALA A 551 -3.00 15.27 21.05
C ALA A 551 -2.36 16.62 21.39
N PHE A 552 -1.63 17.15 20.42
CA PHE A 552 -0.95 18.43 20.45
C PHE A 552 -1.38 19.24 19.23
N LEU A 553 -2.04 20.37 19.44
CA LEU A 553 -2.25 21.37 18.39
C LEU A 553 -0.98 22.22 18.32
N LEU A 554 -0.19 22.04 17.28
CA LEU A 554 1.08 22.72 17.08
C LEU A 554 0.87 24.16 16.61
N ASP A 555 1.75 25.06 17.03
CA ASP A 555 1.79 26.43 16.50
C ASP A 555 1.97 26.41 14.97
N THR A 556 1.34 27.35 14.29
CA THR A 556 1.36 27.44 12.82
C THR A 556 2.74 27.65 12.20
N LYS A 557 3.74 28.04 13.00
CA LYS A 557 5.14 28.13 12.58
C LYS A 557 5.80 26.77 12.42
N ILE A 558 5.35 25.76 13.20
CA ILE A 558 5.85 24.38 13.12
C ILE A 558 5.29 23.74 11.88
N LYS A 559 6.16 23.40 10.93
CA LYS A 559 5.78 22.80 9.65
C LYS A 559 6.61 21.58 9.28
N HIS A 560 7.79 21.46 9.86
CA HIS A 560 8.72 20.38 9.61
C HIS A 560 8.61 19.31 10.69
N LEU A 561 8.39 18.06 10.26
CA LEU A 561 8.39 16.88 11.11
C LEU A 561 9.50 15.94 10.62
N GLN A 562 10.42 15.55 11.52
CA GLN A 562 11.45 14.56 11.23
C GLN A 562 11.39 13.49 12.32
N TRP A 563 11.48 12.22 11.95
CA TRP A 563 11.37 11.14 12.95
C TRP A 563 12.32 9.99 12.69
N LEU A 564 12.67 9.30 13.79
CA LEU A 564 13.27 7.99 13.77
C LEU A 564 12.17 6.96 14.05
N GLY A 565 12.02 5.98 13.17
CA GLY A 565 10.97 4.96 13.24
C GLY A 565 10.61 4.43 11.87
N PHE A 566 9.45 3.81 11.75
CA PHE A 566 8.95 3.36 10.45
C PHE A 566 8.34 4.53 9.65
N GLY A 567 8.58 4.53 8.36
CA GLY A 567 8.10 5.56 7.44
C GLY A 567 8.49 5.31 5.98
N PRO A 568 8.22 6.28 5.09
CA PRO A 568 7.61 7.59 5.34
C PRO A 568 6.08 7.63 5.30
N TYR A 569 5.43 6.57 4.83
CA TYR A 569 4.01 6.55 4.52
C TYR A 569 3.13 6.31 5.73
N ALA A 570 1.85 6.71 5.62
CA ALA A 570 0.86 6.38 6.62
C ALA A 570 0.70 4.85 6.77
N SER A 571 0.68 4.39 8.02
CA SER A 571 0.56 2.98 8.38
C SER A 571 -0.50 2.76 9.45
N TYR A 572 -1.18 1.63 9.32
CA TYR A 572 -2.26 1.18 10.19
C TYR A 572 -2.15 -0.33 10.39
N PRO A 573 -2.80 -0.93 11.39
CA PRO A 573 -2.89 -2.39 11.47
C PRO A 573 -3.33 -3.00 10.14
N GLY A 574 -2.56 -3.98 9.65
CA GLY A 574 -2.76 -4.62 8.34
C GLY A 574 -2.28 -3.83 7.11
N LYS A 575 -1.68 -2.64 7.30
CA LYS A 575 -1.09 -1.82 6.24
C LYS A 575 0.19 -1.15 6.73
N GLN A 576 1.32 -1.84 6.64
CA GLN A 576 2.60 -1.38 7.18
C GLN A 576 3.81 -1.66 6.26
N SER A 577 3.63 -2.52 5.25
CA SER A 577 4.75 -3.07 4.46
C SER A 577 5.50 -2.01 3.65
N ALA A 578 4.85 -0.89 3.32
CA ALA A 578 5.46 0.22 2.57
C ALA A 578 6.60 0.92 3.33
N ASN A 579 6.69 0.71 4.63
CA ASN A 579 7.56 1.46 5.53
C ASN A 579 8.78 0.64 5.95
N ASP A 580 9.92 1.30 5.94
CA ASP A 580 11.18 0.78 6.49
C ASP A 580 11.56 1.58 7.73
N TYR A 581 12.35 0.99 8.63
CA TYR A 581 12.85 1.67 9.81
C TYR A 581 14.04 2.56 9.46
N GLY A 582 13.98 3.85 9.81
CA GLY A 582 15.01 4.83 9.47
C GLY A 582 14.70 6.22 9.94
N VAL A 583 15.45 7.19 9.42
CA VAL A 583 15.21 8.62 9.62
C VAL A 583 14.39 9.15 8.46
N HIS A 584 13.21 9.66 8.75
CA HIS A 584 12.28 10.20 7.78
C HIS A 584 11.94 11.65 8.09
N ASP A 585 11.55 12.42 7.07
CA ASP A 585 11.10 13.79 7.22
C ASP A 585 9.92 14.11 6.30
N ILE A 586 9.08 15.05 6.71
CA ILE A 586 7.94 15.52 5.93
C ILE A 586 7.60 16.95 6.33
N THR A 587 7.06 17.70 5.38
CA THR A 587 6.62 19.09 5.62
C THR A 587 5.11 19.17 5.49
N ALA A 588 4.48 20.02 6.30
CA ALA A 588 3.05 20.29 6.19
C ALA A 588 2.69 20.74 4.76
N GLY A 589 1.72 20.07 4.16
CA GLY A 589 1.32 20.26 2.76
C GLY A 589 1.92 19.26 1.77
N ASP A 590 2.86 18.43 2.19
CA ASP A 590 3.36 17.34 1.36
C ASP A 590 2.29 16.28 1.10
N LEU A 591 2.39 15.60 -0.04
CA LEU A 591 1.39 14.64 -0.53
C LEU A 591 1.06 13.52 0.48
N TYR A 592 2.06 13.04 1.23
CA TYR A 592 1.89 11.94 2.17
C TYR A 592 1.88 12.41 3.63
N PHE A 593 1.60 13.71 3.87
CA PHE A 593 1.68 14.28 5.21
C PHE A 593 0.69 13.63 6.18
N GLU A 594 -0.56 13.48 5.77
CA GLU A 594 -1.63 13.04 6.67
C GLU A 594 -1.65 11.54 6.93
N GLY A 595 -2.09 11.19 8.12
CA GLY A 595 -2.35 9.83 8.56
C GLY A 595 -1.45 9.37 9.70
N ASN A 596 -1.78 8.19 10.22
CA ASN A 596 -1.02 7.56 11.30
C ASN A 596 0.27 6.92 10.79
N ARG A 597 1.33 6.94 11.61
CA ARG A 597 2.56 6.16 11.44
C ARG A 597 2.76 5.31 12.68
N MET A 598 2.94 4.02 12.47
CA MET A 598 3.18 3.06 13.53
C MET A 598 4.67 2.89 13.77
N GLY A 599 5.07 2.74 15.05
CA GLY A 599 6.45 2.47 15.41
C GLY A 599 7.39 3.64 15.24
N ILE A 600 6.97 4.83 15.65
CA ILE A 600 7.87 5.99 15.80
C ILE A 600 8.48 5.98 17.21
N ASP A 601 9.75 6.29 17.29
CA ASP A 601 10.51 6.34 18.55
C ASP A 601 10.85 7.76 18.99
N VAL A 602 11.24 8.60 18.05
CA VAL A 602 11.57 10.00 18.27
C VAL A 602 10.97 10.83 17.16
N LEU A 603 10.34 11.95 17.51
CA LEU A 603 9.81 12.92 16.54
C LEU A 603 10.35 14.31 16.87
N LEU A 604 10.89 14.99 15.89
CA LEU A 604 11.29 16.39 15.92
C LEU A 604 10.24 17.24 15.22
N CYS A 605 9.73 18.25 15.89
CA CYS A 605 8.79 19.23 15.36
C CYS A 605 9.46 20.59 15.32
N SER A 606 9.65 21.19 14.15
CA SER A 606 10.41 22.42 14.03
C SER A 606 9.81 23.44 13.05
N ASP A 607 10.18 24.72 13.28
CA ASP A 607 9.98 25.81 12.35
C ASP A 607 11.09 25.86 11.28
N SER A 608 11.05 26.85 10.39
CA SER A 608 12.00 27.00 9.29
C SER A 608 13.45 27.28 9.71
N ILE A 609 13.68 27.63 10.95
CA ILE A 609 15.01 27.91 11.50
C ILE A 609 15.45 26.88 12.56
N GLY A 610 14.67 25.81 12.73
CA GLY A 610 14.98 24.68 13.58
C GLY A 610 14.60 24.86 15.06
N ASN A 611 13.76 25.85 15.41
CA ASN A 611 13.18 25.93 16.74
C ASN A 611 11.92 25.10 16.86
N GLY A 612 11.72 24.52 18.04
CA GLY A 612 10.56 23.68 18.28
C GLY A 612 10.76 22.75 19.46
N PHE A 613 10.48 21.47 19.24
CA PHE A 613 10.60 20.47 20.30
C PHE A 613 10.80 19.05 19.74
N ALA A 614 11.36 18.19 20.58
CA ALA A 614 11.48 16.76 20.33
C ALA A 614 10.50 15.98 21.21
N VAL A 615 9.88 14.97 20.65
CA VAL A 615 9.03 13.99 21.36
C VAL A 615 9.75 12.66 21.39
N ILE A 616 9.94 12.09 22.56
CA ILE A 616 10.48 10.75 22.76
C ILE A 616 9.35 9.86 23.29
N ALA A 617 8.94 8.91 22.48
CA ALA A 617 7.84 7.98 22.77
C ALA A 617 8.06 6.67 22.02
N PRO A 618 8.82 5.71 22.59
CA PRO A 618 9.26 4.52 21.89
C PRO A 618 8.12 3.65 21.37
N ASN A 619 8.26 3.22 20.11
CA ASN A 619 7.31 2.35 19.41
C ASN A 619 5.87 2.89 19.46
N CYS A 620 5.72 4.20 19.34
CA CYS A 620 4.41 4.86 19.39
C CYS A 620 3.73 4.95 18.03
N ASN A 621 2.41 5.06 18.08
CA ASN A 621 1.60 5.43 16.92
C ASN A 621 1.40 6.93 16.92
N MET A 622 1.79 7.61 15.84
CA MET A 622 1.66 9.05 15.72
C MET A 622 0.85 9.43 14.49
N ASN A 623 -0.23 10.17 14.68
CA ASN A 623 -1.07 10.64 13.59
C ASN A 623 -0.79 12.14 13.33
N PHE A 624 -0.55 12.46 12.06
CA PHE A 624 -0.35 13.84 11.58
C PHE A 624 -1.59 14.27 10.81
N GLU A 625 -2.23 15.34 11.25
CA GLU A 625 -3.41 15.91 10.61
C GLU A 625 -3.20 17.41 10.41
N GLN A 626 -3.33 17.89 9.18
CA GLN A 626 -3.25 19.32 8.89
C GLN A 626 -4.64 19.95 8.98
N THR A 627 -4.75 21.03 9.75
CA THR A 627 -5.97 21.81 9.91
C THR A 627 -5.72 23.28 9.56
N ASP A 628 -6.79 24.06 9.48
CA ASP A 628 -6.73 25.52 9.34
C ASP A 628 -6.08 26.22 10.56
N LYS A 629 -6.03 25.56 11.72
CA LYS A 629 -5.42 26.05 12.96
C LYS A 629 -3.98 25.62 13.18
N GLY A 630 -3.44 24.76 12.33
CA GLY A 630 -2.11 24.16 12.47
C GLY A 630 -2.12 22.65 12.36
N ILE A 631 -1.02 22.00 12.73
CA ILE A 631 -0.90 20.55 12.73
C ILE A 631 -1.48 20.00 14.03
N VAL A 632 -2.36 19.01 13.94
CA VAL A 632 -2.73 18.17 15.09
C VAL A 632 -1.86 16.92 15.06
N LEU A 633 -0.94 16.83 16.01
CA LEU A 633 -0.12 15.67 16.29
C LEU A 633 -0.81 14.84 17.37
N SER A 634 -1.21 13.61 17.06
CA SER A 634 -1.77 12.69 18.05
C SER A 634 -0.80 11.54 18.33
N ILE A 635 -0.47 11.33 19.61
CA ILE A 635 0.37 10.22 20.07
C ILE A 635 -0.55 9.20 20.71
N ASN A 636 -0.74 8.08 20.03
CA ASN A 636 -1.81 7.14 20.28
C ASN A 636 -1.31 5.86 20.93
N SER A 637 -1.93 5.46 22.05
CA SER A 637 -1.72 4.11 22.64
C SER A 637 -2.37 3.03 21.82
N VAL A 638 -3.47 3.37 21.14
CA VAL A 638 -4.23 2.44 20.30
C VAL A 638 -4.59 3.07 18.97
N VAL A 639 -4.57 2.26 17.93
CA VAL A 639 -5.01 2.60 16.58
C VAL A 639 -5.65 1.36 15.97
N SER A 640 -6.88 1.46 15.47
CA SER A 640 -7.51 0.38 14.70
C SER A 640 -7.19 0.47 13.21
N GLY A 641 -7.49 -0.59 12.46
CA GLY A 641 -7.33 -0.60 11.01
C GLY A 641 -8.31 0.34 10.30
N LEU A 642 -8.10 0.52 9.00
CA LEU A 642 -8.97 1.31 8.13
C LEU A 642 -10.06 0.41 7.54
N CYS A 643 -11.28 0.95 7.43
CA CYS A 643 -12.37 0.22 6.78
C CYS A 643 -12.18 0.14 5.27
N GLY A 644 -12.40 -1.04 4.69
CA GLY A 644 -12.39 -1.29 3.26
C GLY A 644 -13.79 -1.27 2.62
N LYS A 645 -13.96 -1.97 1.48
CA LYS A 645 -15.23 -2.06 0.73
C LYS A 645 -16.40 -2.56 1.59
N LEU A 646 -16.15 -3.50 2.48
CA LEU A 646 -17.17 -4.08 3.36
C LEU A 646 -17.54 -3.21 4.56
N ARG A 647 -16.97 -2.01 4.64
CA ARG A 647 -17.22 -1.00 5.69
C ARG A 647 -16.90 -1.44 7.12
N GLU A 648 -16.11 -2.50 7.26
CA GLU A 648 -15.60 -2.99 8.54
C GLU A 648 -14.09 -3.19 8.41
N THR A 649 -13.35 -2.86 9.47
CA THR A 649 -11.93 -3.17 9.53
C THR A 649 -11.72 -4.60 9.97
N ALA A 650 -10.67 -5.26 9.47
CA ALA A 650 -10.23 -6.56 9.96
C ALA A 650 -9.49 -6.47 11.31
N TYR A 651 -9.13 -5.27 11.73
CA TYR A 651 -8.38 -5.00 12.96
C TYR A 651 -9.13 -4.00 13.85
N PRO A 652 -10.37 -4.34 14.29
CA PRO A 652 -11.16 -3.46 15.14
C PRO A 652 -10.61 -3.44 16.57
N ILE A 653 -10.75 -2.31 17.22
CA ILE A 653 -10.60 -2.15 18.66
C ILE A 653 -11.87 -1.50 19.18
N TYR A 654 -12.56 -2.18 20.07
CA TYR A 654 -13.79 -1.64 20.67
C TYR A 654 -13.51 -1.10 22.08
N THR A 655 -14.32 -0.15 22.50
CA THR A 655 -14.23 0.42 23.86
C THR A 655 -14.40 -0.63 24.96
N ASP A 656 -15.03 -1.77 24.66
CA ASP A 656 -15.17 -2.90 25.58
C ASP A 656 -13.90 -3.72 25.75
N ASP A 657 -13.03 -3.70 24.74
CA ASP A 657 -11.79 -4.49 24.70
C ASP A 657 -10.65 -3.82 25.49
N ILE A 658 -10.82 -2.55 25.82
CA ILE A 658 -9.81 -1.75 26.48
C ILE A 658 -10.29 -1.28 27.87
N GLY A 659 -9.42 -1.42 28.84
CA GLY A 659 -9.58 -0.76 30.12
C GLY A 659 -9.16 0.71 30.05
N ASN A 660 -8.18 1.13 30.82
CA ASN A 660 -7.56 2.45 30.69
C ASN A 660 -6.56 2.44 29.53
N LEU A 661 -6.62 3.45 28.68
CA LEU A 661 -5.58 3.77 27.72
C LEU A 661 -4.51 4.58 28.46
N GLU A 662 -3.35 4.02 28.64
CA GLU A 662 -2.25 4.68 29.33
C GLU A 662 -1.07 4.90 28.38
N GLY A 663 -0.36 5.99 28.57
CA GLY A 663 0.86 6.28 27.84
C GLY A 663 1.72 7.31 28.55
N SER A 664 2.99 7.30 28.17
CA SER A 664 3.93 8.32 28.61
C SER A 664 4.85 8.73 27.45
N LEU A 665 5.25 10.00 27.49
CA LEU A 665 6.20 10.56 26.53
C LEU A 665 7.03 11.65 27.21
N VAL A 666 8.17 11.97 26.63
CA VAL A 666 9.03 13.06 27.09
C VAL A 666 9.19 14.06 25.97
N ILE A 667 9.07 15.34 26.30
CA ILE A 667 9.27 16.44 25.35
C ILE A 667 10.48 17.27 25.79
N TYR A 668 11.35 17.55 24.83
CA TYR A 668 12.51 18.44 25.01
C TYR A 668 12.37 19.65 24.08
N PRO A 669 12.70 20.88 24.54
CA PRO A 669 12.75 22.04 23.66
C PRO A 669 13.91 21.92 22.68
N LEU A 670 13.72 22.41 21.45
CA LEU A 670 14.75 22.54 20.41
C LEU A 670 15.04 24.03 20.16
N SER A 671 16.31 24.37 20.04
CA SER A 671 16.75 25.73 19.70
C SER A 671 17.70 25.70 18.51
N ALA A 672 17.30 26.34 17.42
CA ALA A 672 18.07 26.46 16.19
C ALA A 672 18.61 25.10 15.65
N GLY A 673 17.81 24.06 15.75
CA GLY A 673 18.13 22.72 15.22
C GLY A 673 19.31 22.01 15.89
N LYS A 674 19.76 22.47 17.06
CA LYS A 674 20.99 21.95 17.67
C LYS A 674 20.86 20.64 18.41
N TRP A 675 19.65 20.14 18.61
CA TRP A 675 19.48 18.84 19.26
C TRP A 675 19.29 17.75 18.18
N PRO A 676 19.72 16.72 18.41
CA PRO A 676 20.54 15.59 18.07
C PRO A 676 21.15 15.58 16.64
N GLN A 677 21.26 16.69 15.95
CA GLN A 677 21.88 16.70 14.61
C GLN A 677 23.30 16.12 14.58
N SER A 678 24.03 16.17 15.68
CA SER A 678 25.36 15.55 15.76
C SER A 678 25.35 14.02 15.88
N LYS A 679 24.18 13.39 16.12
CA LYS A 679 24.06 11.94 16.29
C LYS A 679 22.98 11.26 15.42
N ILE A 680 22.06 12.02 14.86
CA ILE A 680 21.03 11.54 13.92
C ILE A 680 21.23 12.11 12.49
N GLY A 681 21.96 13.23 12.35
CA GLY A 681 22.11 14.01 11.13
C GLY A 681 23.22 13.64 10.19
#